data_2610d52f15688cdd29b696cb19f31bc3
#
_entry.id   2610d52f15688cdd29b696cb19f31bc3
#
_cell.length_a   1.000
_cell.length_b   1.000
_cell.length_c   1.000
_cell.angle_alpha   90.00
_cell.angle_beta   90.00
_cell.angle_gamma   90.00
#
_symmetry.space_group_name_H-M   'P 1'
#
loop_
_entity.id
_entity.type
_entity.pdbx_description
1 polymer ?
#
loop_
_entity_poly.entity_id
_entity_poly.type
_entity_poly.pdbx_seq_one_letter_code
_entity_poly.pdbx_strand_id
1 'polypeptide(L)'
;VAFLAVLAPLLTASPAAAETPAPATTSDPQQRVVLLGIPGLSWPDITPEGMPTLYDLAGSEAAGSLTVRTVRTRTCVVDGWLTVSSGRRSTDLQDIDADGGGDRFCRQPPEPTSAPDGPGVVVPGWELLQQQQEDNSYNAEIGLLGDRLAEAGVCATAVGPGAALALADSTGRVPSYHQSSGDIGAGLLNECPVTVVDLGGLPNPAPNGSDEFADQAALDARAQTAAVIDQQVERIIDQLPPDTALMIAGLSDSVGTTIPLPDEPTPIPPAGLRAALAMGPVADGGTFGPNWLTSSSTLWPGLVQLTDIAPTLLAYAGVEEPAKDVVGRPWRPAGPHPGSSAGTVSELNGVDRASAIYRDQSGPFFQILGGLLVVVCAAALLALLRGVSFRPAVLRVVQVVAVLVAAAPVASYLANITRWWRYDQPNTVLWTSIVVSTLALTIVALAGPWRRRAYGPPGVVAGVTATVLAVDVASGSSLQQSSLLGLSPLVAGRFYGFGNIPFAIFVVASLVAAAALGQWLLDIGKSRRLAAGAVAAVGMIAVVIDGAPQAGADVGGILAAIPGFAVLVLGTLGARITIAKLALAALGATALFGLFAFLDWLRPPGSRTHFGSFFADLLSGDALTVIFRKAEASLGTLERWPIYGWLVPLAYLLILWLIRPDGENAVSRTVQHWSLFRYLVWAALLTGAAGFAANDSGIIVPALLLTVGVPLGMAAVAASQGATPVPSPAERELLSPSP
;
A
#
# COMPACT_ATOMS: atom_id res chain seq x y z
N VAL A 1 -9.23 22.58 17.94
CA VAL A 1 -9.42 21.66 19.09
C VAL A 1 -9.39 20.22 18.60
N ALA A 2 -10.12 19.86 17.52
CA ALA A 2 -10.09 18.48 16.99
C ALA A 2 -8.70 18.06 16.48
N PHE A 3 -7.90 18.96 15.92
CA PHE A 3 -6.53 18.70 15.44
C PHE A 3 -5.52 18.44 16.60
N LEU A 4 -5.71 19.04 17.76
CA LEU A 4 -4.87 18.79 18.95
C LEU A 4 -5.18 17.43 19.62
N ALA A 5 -6.40 16.92 19.46
CA ALA A 5 -6.79 15.62 19.98
C ALA A 5 -6.11 14.43 19.25
N VAL A 6 -5.64 14.64 18.01
CA VAL A 6 -4.92 13.62 17.22
C VAL A 6 -3.46 13.49 17.64
N LEU A 7 -2.86 14.56 18.18
CA LEU A 7 -1.47 14.56 18.66
C LEU A 7 -1.31 13.91 20.05
N ALA A 8 -2.35 13.90 20.87
CA ALA A 8 -2.29 13.36 22.23
C ALA A 8 -1.91 11.86 22.26
N PRO A 9 -2.50 10.98 21.45
CA PRO A 9 -2.11 9.56 21.42
C PRO A 9 -0.71 9.32 20.82
N LEU A 10 -0.24 10.18 19.89
CA LEU A 10 1.11 10.06 19.31
C LEU A 10 2.21 10.48 20.31
N LEU A 11 1.88 11.37 21.25
CA LEU A 11 2.81 11.84 22.29
C LEU A 11 2.73 10.98 23.56
N THR A 12 1.62 10.26 23.78
CA THR A 12 1.37 9.42 24.96
C THR A 12 1.47 7.92 24.69
N ALA A 13 1.69 7.48 23.44
CA ALA A 13 2.11 6.13 23.17
C ALA A 13 3.49 5.92 23.84
N SER A 14 3.46 5.63 25.15
CA SER A 14 4.60 5.00 25.81
C SER A 14 4.93 3.78 24.96
N PRO A 15 6.21 3.57 24.60
CA PRO A 15 6.62 2.27 24.12
C PRO A 15 6.13 1.30 25.19
N ALA A 16 5.30 0.32 24.83
CA ALA A 16 5.09 -0.84 25.67
C ALA A 16 6.50 -1.23 26.11
N ALA A 17 6.71 -1.25 27.41
CA ALA A 17 8.02 -1.52 27.97
C ALA A 17 8.50 -2.81 27.31
N ALA A 18 9.47 -2.68 26.41
CA ALA A 18 10.21 -3.82 25.92
C ALA A 18 10.90 -4.34 27.18
N GLU A 19 10.42 -5.44 27.70
CA GLU A 19 11.16 -6.22 28.68
C GLU A 19 12.54 -6.40 28.08
N THR A 20 13.52 -5.95 28.82
CA THR A 20 14.94 -6.08 28.48
C THR A 20 15.16 -7.58 28.20
N PRO A 21 15.59 -7.99 26.98
CA PRO A 21 15.89 -9.38 26.74
C PRO A 21 16.93 -9.81 27.77
N ALA A 22 16.63 -10.87 28.51
CA ALA A 22 17.63 -11.52 29.34
C ALA A 22 18.84 -11.88 28.45
N PRO A 23 20.09 -11.81 28.96
CA PRO A 23 21.25 -12.18 28.17
C PRO A 23 21.07 -13.62 27.65
N ALA A 24 21.29 -13.82 26.35
CA ALA A 24 21.22 -15.10 25.68
C ALA A 24 22.07 -16.12 26.45
N THR A 25 21.39 -16.97 27.19
CA THR A 25 21.99 -18.14 27.84
C THR A 25 21.60 -19.34 26.99
N THR A 26 22.59 -20.02 26.46
CA THR A 26 22.63 -21.42 25.98
C THR A 26 21.49 -21.80 25.01
N SER A 27 21.88 -22.27 23.83
CA SER A 27 21.02 -22.85 22.79
C SER A 27 19.73 -23.48 23.38
N ASP A 28 18.64 -22.71 23.28
CA ASP A 28 17.30 -23.25 23.52
C ASP A 28 17.08 -24.41 22.55
N PRO A 29 16.43 -25.51 22.94
CA PRO A 29 16.18 -26.60 22.01
C PRO A 29 15.46 -26.04 20.79
N GLN A 30 16.02 -26.27 19.59
CA GLN A 30 15.44 -25.83 18.32
C GLN A 30 13.96 -26.19 18.29
N GLN A 31 13.11 -25.15 18.20
CA GLN A 31 11.66 -25.36 18.14
C GLN A 31 11.33 -25.99 16.78
N ARG A 32 10.39 -26.93 16.77
CA ARG A 32 9.96 -27.58 15.53
C ARG A 32 8.92 -26.74 14.81
N VAL A 33 9.00 -26.71 13.47
CA VAL A 33 8.01 -26.07 12.61
C VAL A 33 7.70 -26.93 11.39
N VAL A 34 6.42 -27.03 11.08
CA VAL A 34 5.89 -27.68 9.87
C VAL A 34 5.13 -26.64 9.05
N LEU A 35 5.52 -26.44 7.79
CA LEU A 35 4.79 -25.65 6.83
C LEU A 35 4.02 -26.56 5.87
N LEU A 36 2.70 -26.42 5.82
CA LEU A 36 1.83 -27.04 4.81
C LEU A 36 1.51 -26.02 3.73
N GLY A 37 2.06 -26.19 2.54
CA GLY A 37 1.72 -25.40 1.37
C GLY A 37 0.56 -26.01 0.60
N ILE A 38 -0.48 -25.22 0.37
CA ILE A 38 -1.68 -25.61 -0.37
C ILE A 38 -1.95 -24.56 -1.46
N PRO A 39 -1.25 -24.62 -2.60
CA PRO A 39 -1.45 -23.69 -3.70
C PRO A 39 -2.93 -23.50 -4.05
N GLY A 40 -3.37 -22.26 -4.20
CA GLY A 40 -4.76 -21.93 -4.55
C GLY A 40 -5.76 -21.94 -3.39
N LEU A 41 -5.39 -22.33 -2.16
CA LEU A 41 -6.29 -22.32 -1.01
C LEU A 41 -6.75 -20.90 -0.67
N SER A 42 -8.06 -20.70 -0.60
CA SER A 42 -8.68 -19.42 -0.30
C SER A 42 -9.77 -19.57 0.77
N TRP A 43 -10.12 -18.46 1.43
CA TRP A 43 -11.12 -18.51 2.50
C TRP A 43 -12.49 -19.02 2.08
N PRO A 44 -13.01 -18.78 0.84
CA PRO A 44 -14.25 -19.39 0.37
C PRO A 44 -14.25 -20.92 0.31
N ASP A 45 -13.07 -21.56 0.23
CA ASP A 45 -12.97 -23.04 0.24
C ASP A 45 -13.16 -23.64 1.61
N ILE A 46 -12.87 -22.86 2.67
CA ILE A 46 -12.91 -23.30 4.06
C ILE A 46 -14.33 -23.19 4.62
N THR A 47 -15.07 -24.27 4.45
CA THR A 47 -16.46 -24.40 4.92
C THR A 47 -16.60 -25.59 5.87
N PRO A 48 -17.63 -25.62 6.73
CA PRO A 48 -17.83 -26.73 7.66
C PRO A 48 -18.07 -28.08 6.95
N GLU A 49 -18.57 -28.06 5.71
CA GLU A 49 -18.82 -29.28 4.92
C GLU A 49 -17.62 -29.66 4.05
N GLY A 50 -16.87 -28.66 3.52
CA GLY A 50 -15.78 -28.87 2.56
C GLY A 50 -14.44 -29.14 3.23
N MET A 51 -14.09 -28.36 4.26
CA MET A 51 -12.81 -28.45 4.97
C MET A 51 -13.03 -28.26 6.48
N PRO A 52 -13.67 -29.23 7.16
CA PRO A 52 -14.04 -29.10 8.56
C PRO A 52 -12.85 -28.87 9.49
N THR A 53 -11.71 -29.53 9.25
CA THR A 53 -10.51 -29.37 10.07
C THR A 53 -9.98 -27.94 10.01
N LEU A 54 -9.80 -27.38 8.80
CA LEU A 54 -9.34 -26.00 8.63
C LEU A 54 -10.39 -24.98 9.13
N TYR A 55 -11.68 -25.32 9.01
CA TYR A 55 -12.74 -24.47 9.53
C TYR A 55 -12.71 -24.39 11.07
N ASP A 56 -12.48 -25.50 11.76
CA ASP A 56 -12.35 -25.53 13.23
C ASP A 56 -11.07 -24.81 13.68
N LEU A 57 -9.95 -24.99 12.97
CA LEU A 57 -8.70 -24.26 13.21
C LEU A 57 -8.90 -22.74 13.07
N ALA A 58 -9.68 -22.29 12.10
CA ALA A 58 -9.97 -20.87 11.92
C ALA A 58 -10.70 -20.23 13.12
N GLY A 59 -11.36 -21.03 13.95
CA GLY A 59 -12.01 -20.57 15.18
C GLY A 59 -11.15 -20.66 16.44
N SER A 60 -10.23 -21.61 16.49
CA SER A 60 -9.45 -21.96 17.68
C SER A 60 -7.99 -21.48 17.64
N GLU A 61 -7.45 -21.22 16.46
CA GLU A 61 -6.04 -20.91 16.24
C GLU A 61 -5.85 -19.59 15.45
N ALA A 62 -4.61 -19.16 15.23
CA ALA A 62 -4.36 -17.91 14.54
C ALA A 62 -4.72 -18.00 13.05
N ALA A 63 -5.49 -17.01 12.58
CA ALA A 63 -6.01 -16.95 11.23
C ALA A 63 -5.76 -15.58 10.57
N GLY A 64 -5.49 -15.59 9.27
CA GLY A 64 -5.29 -14.38 8.48
C GLY A 64 -5.38 -14.64 6.97
N SER A 65 -5.43 -13.56 6.21
CA SER A 65 -5.29 -13.58 4.76
C SER A 65 -3.82 -13.48 4.38
N LEU A 66 -3.41 -14.22 3.36
CA LEU A 66 -2.07 -14.18 2.80
C LEU A 66 -2.09 -13.46 1.45
N THR A 67 -1.32 -12.39 1.31
CA THR A 67 -1.05 -11.82 -0.01
C THR A 67 0.09 -12.59 -0.67
N VAL A 68 -0.19 -13.15 -1.84
CA VAL A 68 0.74 -14.00 -2.58
C VAL A 68 1.44 -13.27 -3.73
N ARG A 69 1.43 -11.93 -3.73
CA ARG A 69 2.04 -11.14 -4.78
C ARG A 69 3.54 -11.45 -4.95
N THR A 70 3.91 -11.91 -6.13
CA THR A 70 5.29 -12.14 -6.57
C THR A 70 5.75 -11.07 -7.59
N VAL A 71 6.66 -11.37 -8.48
CA VAL A 71 7.04 -10.50 -9.59
C VAL A 71 5.83 -10.29 -10.52
N ARG A 72 5.10 -11.37 -10.81
CA ARG A 72 3.87 -11.33 -11.63
C ARG A 72 2.70 -10.73 -10.86
N THR A 73 1.70 -10.24 -11.61
CA THR A 73 0.44 -9.74 -11.02
C THR A 73 -0.45 -10.86 -10.50
N ARG A 74 -0.35 -12.05 -11.08
CA ARG A 74 -1.02 -13.30 -10.69
C ARG A 74 0.07 -14.32 -10.41
N THR A 75 0.04 -14.93 -9.24
CA THR A 75 1.12 -15.77 -8.76
C THR A 75 0.90 -17.21 -9.17
N CYS A 76 1.84 -17.76 -9.93
CA CYS A 76 1.92 -19.17 -10.24
C CYS A 76 2.46 -19.98 -9.05
N VAL A 77 2.20 -21.28 -9.02
CA VAL A 77 2.66 -22.16 -7.94
C VAL A 77 4.18 -22.18 -7.80
N VAL A 78 4.92 -22.19 -8.91
CA VAL A 78 6.41 -22.15 -8.89
C VAL A 78 6.88 -20.79 -8.36
N ASP A 79 6.28 -19.66 -8.78
CA ASP A 79 6.59 -18.33 -8.23
C ASP A 79 6.43 -18.30 -6.71
N GLY A 80 5.35 -18.92 -6.21
CA GLY A 80 5.05 -19.02 -4.79
C GLY A 80 6.14 -19.73 -4.01
N TRP A 81 6.51 -20.92 -4.42
CA TRP A 81 7.55 -21.71 -3.77
C TRP A 81 8.94 -21.08 -3.88
N LEU A 82 9.32 -20.48 -5.03
CA LEU A 82 10.57 -19.75 -5.19
C LEU A 82 10.62 -18.49 -4.29
N THR A 83 9.47 -17.86 -4.05
CA THR A 83 9.37 -16.72 -3.12
C THR A 83 9.60 -17.18 -1.66
N VAL A 84 9.14 -18.37 -1.29
CA VAL A 84 9.47 -18.98 0.00
C VAL A 84 10.96 -19.30 0.08
N SER A 85 11.59 -19.84 -0.99
CA SER A 85 13.01 -20.14 -1.05
C SER A 85 13.92 -18.92 -0.82
N SER A 86 13.56 -17.77 -1.41
CA SER A 86 14.38 -16.55 -1.40
C SER A 86 14.01 -15.53 -0.32
N GLY A 87 12.81 -15.62 0.30
CA GLY A 87 12.27 -14.56 1.15
C GLY A 87 12.03 -13.24 0.43
N ARG A 88 12.05 -13.25 -0.92
CA ARG A 88 11.80 -12.11 -1.82
C ARG A 88 10.88 -12.53 -2.95
N ARG A 89 10.27 -11.53 -3.61
CA ARG A 89 9.43 -11.80 -4.79
C ARG A 89 10.23 -12.43 -5.90
N SER A 90 9.92 -13.67 -6.21
CA SER A 90 10.57 -14.46 -7.25
C SER A 90 9.60 -14.78 -8.38
N THR A 91 10.11 -15.28 -9.48
CA THR A 91 9.31 -15.68 -10.64
C THR A 91 9.86 -16.94 -11.28
N ASP A 92 8.97 -17.74 -11.84
CA ASP A 92 9.29 -18.85 -12.71
C ASP A 92 9.81 -18.36 -14.08
N LEU A 93 10.33 -19.27 -14.89
CA LEU A 93 10.72 -19.01 -16.28
C LEU A 93 9.53 -18.36 -17.01
N GLN A 94 9.78 -17.23 -17.68
CA GLN A 94 8.77 -16.56 -18.48
C GLN A 94 8.93 -17.04 -19.92
N ASP A 95 7.88 -17.66 -20.48
CA ASP A 95 7.78 -17.74 -21.91
C ASP A 95 7.42 -16.36 -22.45
N ILE A 96 8.44 -15.66 -22.96
CA ILE A 96 8.24 -14.39 -23.65
C ILE A 96 7.70 -14.73 -25.04
N ASP A 97 6.39 -14.66 -25.18
CA ASP A 97 5.79 -14.65 -26.52
C ASP A 97 6.37 -13.47 -27.34
N ALA A 98 6.55 -13.67 -28.63
CA ALA A 98 7.03 -12.66 -29.58
C ALA A 98 6.24 -11.34 -29.55
N ASP A 99 5.06 -11.34 -28.92
CA ASP A 99 4.14 -10.20 -28.78
C ASP A 99 4.22 -9.52 -27.40
N GLY A 100 5.14 -9.92 -26.51
CA GLY A 100 5.34 -9.31 -25.19
C GLY A 100 4.24 -9.59 -24.16
N GLY A 101 3.37 -10.58 -24.40
CA GLY A 101 2.25 -10.97 -23.51
C GLY A 101 2.60 -12.16 -22.59
N GLY A 102 3.66 -12.09 -21.84
CA GLY A 102 4.26 -13.18 -21.08
C GLY A 102 3.55 -13.71 -19.83
N ASP A 103 2.21 -13.76 -19.75
CA ASP A 103 1.49 -14.27 -18.56
C ASP A 103 0.42 -15.31 -18.91
N ARG A 104 0.66 -16.18 -19.89
CA ARG A 104 -0.43 -17.05 -20.41
C ARG A 104 -0.64 -18.35 -19.65
N PHE A 105 0.36 -18.91 -18.97
CA PHE A 105 0.18 -20.15 -18.21
C PHE A 105 1.14 -20.28 -17.01
N CYS A 106 0.75 -21.10 -16.03
CA CYS A 106 1.57 -21.50 -14.91
C CYS A 106 2.07 -22.92 -15.10
N ARG A 107 3.35 -23.16 -14.87
CA ARG A 107 3.90 -24.51 -14.82
C ARG A 107 3.68 -25.13 -13.45
N GLN A 108 3.66 -26.46 -13.37
CA GLN A 108 3.77 -27.17 -12.11
C GLN A 108 5.25 -27.23 -11.63
N PRO A 109 5.48 -27.36 -10.33
CA PRO A 109 6.83 -27.60 -9.81
C PRO A 109 7.46 -28.82 -10.50
N PRO A 110 8.74 -28.72 -10.92
CA PRO A 110 9.42 -29.85 -11.55
C PRO A 110 9.69 -30.96 -10.51
N GLU A 111 9.52 -32.22 -10.92
CA GLU A 111 9.87 -33.35 -10.08
C GLU A 111 11.40 -33.41 -9.88
N PRO A 112 11.89 -33.40 -8.61
CA PRO A 112 13.32 -33.52 -8.32
C PRO A 112 13.88 -34.87 -8.79
N THR A 113 15.15 -34.84 -9.16
CA THR A 113 15.89 -36.06 -9.57
C THR A 113 16.97 -36.41 -8.56
N SER A 114 17.36 -37.68 -8.45
CA SER A 114 18.41 -38.09 -7.54
C SER A 114 19.72 -37.31 -7.77
N ALA A 115 20.33 -36.84 -6.71
CA ALA A 115 21.58 -36.10 -6.79
C ALA A 115 22.72 -37.02 -7.34
N PRO A 116 23.50 -36.55 -8.32
CA PRO A 116 24.55 -37.38 -8.94
C PRO A 116 25.69 -37.72 -7.98
N ASP A 117 25.96 -36.84 -7.00
CA ASP A 117 27.18 -36.89 -6.17
C ASP A 117 26.87 -37.09 -4.67
N GLY A 118 25.86 -37.88 -4.31
CA GLY A 118 25.59 -38.21 -2.90
C GLY A 118 24.08 -38.25 -2.55
N PRO A 119 23.73 -38.26 -1.26
CA PRO A 119 22.34 -38.35 -0.82
C PRO A 119 21.56 -37.11 -1.15
N GLY A 120 20.22 -37.27 -1.29
CA GLY A 120 19.30 -36.20 -1.60
C GLY A 120 18.91 -36.12 -3.07
N VAL A 121 18.26 -35.02 -3.44
CA VAL A 121 17.77 -34.77 -4.79
C VAL A 121 18.22 -33.39 -5.29
N VAL A 122 18.12 -33.18 -6.61
CA VAL A 122 18.40 -31.89 -7.26
C VAL A 122 17.17 -31.46 -8.05
N VAL A 123 16.84 -30.18 -7.99
CA VAL A 123 15.75 -29.58 -8.75
C VAL A 123 16.20 -29.34 -10.20
N PRO A 124 15.53 -29.93 -11.20
CA PRO A 124 15.90 -29.74 -12.59
C PRO A 124 15.73 -28.29 -13.06
N GLY A 125 16.71 -27.77 -13.82
CA GLY A 125 16.65 -26.44 -14.40
C GLY A 125 16.93 -25.29 -13.41
N TRP A 126 17.54 -25.57 -12.27
CA TRP A 126 17.80 -24.57 -11.22
C TRP A 126 18.61 -23.36 -11.70
N GLU A 127 19.66 -23.58 -12.50
CA GLU A 127 20.48 -22.51 -13.06
C GLU A 127 19.66 -21.53 -13.94
N LEU A 128 18.70 -22.06 -14.71
CA LEU A 128 17.81 -21.22 -15.51
C LEU A 128 16.87 -20.39 -14.62
N LEU A 129 16.38 -20.98 -13.53
CA LEU A 129 15.56 -20.26 -12.54
C LEU A 129 16.37 -19.14 -11.86
N GLN A 130 17.66 -19.36 -11.55
CA GLN A 130 18.55 -18.33 -11.00
C GLN A 130 18.75 -17.17 -11.99
N GLN A 131 19.07 -17.47 -13.26
CA GLN A 131 19.20 -16.45 -14.30
C GLN A 131 17.94 -15.60 -14.44
N GLN A 132 16.76 -16.23 -14.36
CA GLN A 132 15.48 -15.50 -14.43
C GLN A 132 15.31 -14.51 -13.26
N GLN A 133 15.89 -14.78 -12.07
CA GLN A 133 15.84 -13.83 -10.97
C GLN A 133 16.75 -12.61 -11.19
N GLU A 134 17.88 -12.79 -11.88
CA GLU A 134 18.82 -11.70 -12.20
C GLU A 134 18.20 -10.67 -13.17
N ASP A 135 17.28 -11.11 -14.04
CA ASP A 135 16.62 -10.25 -15.03
C ASP A 135 15.54 -9.32 -14.43
N ASN A 136 15.22 -9.48 -13.14
CA ASN A 136 14.21 -8.66 -12.48
C ASN A 136 14.79 -7.76 -11.37
N SER A 137 14.06 -6.71 -11.02
CA SER A 137 14.51 -5.67 -10.08
C SER A 137 14.37 -6.04 -8.59
N TYR A 138 13.93 -7.28 -8.27
CA TYR A 138 13.68 -7.68 -6.89
C TYR A 138 14.90 -8.29 -6.20
N ASN A 139 15.96 -8.62 -6.95
CA ASN A 139 17.20 -9.22 -6.45
C ASN A 139 16.92 -10.42 -5.55
N ALA A 140 16.11 -11.36 -6.03
CA ALA A 140 15.77 -12.56 -5.30
C ALA A 140 16.89 -13.60 -5.47
N GLU A 141 17.42 -14.09 -4.35
CA GLU A 141 18.41 -15.16 -4.32
C GLU A 141 17.69 -16.46 -3.95
N ILE A 142 17.28 -17.24 -4.95
CA ILE A 142 16.66 -18.55 -4.71
C ILE A 142 17.70 -19.51 -4.17
N GLY A 143 17.30 -20.33 -3.18
CA GLY A 143 18.21 -21.19 -2.42
C GLY A 143 18.63 -20.60 -1.07
N LEU A 144 18.33 -19.32 -0.80
CA LEU A 144 18.71 -18.63 0.44
C LEU A 144 18.24 -19.40 1.68
N LEU A 145 16.98 -19.85 1.71
CA LEU A 145 16.43 -20.55 2.87
C LEU A 145 17.21 -21.86 3.14
N GLY A 146 17.47 -22.67 2.10
CA GLY A 146 18.24 -23.89 2.20
C GLY A 146 19.66 -23.64 2.69
N ASP A 147 20.36 -22.68 2.10
CA ASP A 147 21.73 -22.31 2.50
C ASP A 147 21.80 -21.86 3.95
N ARG A 148 20.88 -21.01 4.41
CA ARG A 148 20.89 -20.50 5.79
C ARG A 148 20.60 -21.57 6.83
N LEU A 149 19.69 -22.50 6.52
CA LEU A 149 19.45 -23.65 7.38
C LEU A 149 20.68 -24.55 7.46
N ALA A 150 21.34 -24.82 6.33
CA ALA A 150 22.55 -25.62 6.28
C ALA A 150 23.71 -24.94 7.01
N GLU A 151 23.95 -23.65 6.81
CA GLU A 151 24.98 -22.85 7.53
C GLU A 151 24.75 -22.87 9.05
N ALA A 152 23.49 -22.86 9.51
CA ALA A 152 23.14 -22.96 10.92
C ALA A 152 23.24 -24.40 11.46
N GLY A 153 23.51 -25.38 10.61
CA GLY A 153 23.56 -26.81 11.00
C GLY A 153 22.17 -27.38 11.31
N VAL A 154 21.10 -26.73 10.81
CA VAL A 154 19.72 -27.16 11.00
C VAL A 154 19.28 -27.98 9.81
N CYS A 155 18.90 -29.25 10.04
CA CYS A 155 18.36 -30.05 8.96
C CYS A 155 16.92 -29.63 8.62
N ALA A 156 16.54 -29.77 7.34
CA ALA A 156 15.20 -29.51 6.86
C ALA A 156 14.76 -30.65 5.92
N THR A 157 13.48 -31.05 6.05
CA THR A 157 12.86 -32.09 5.23
C THR A 157 11.84 -31.48 4.28
N ALA A 158 12.00 -31.76 2.98
CA ALA A 158 11.04 -31.40 1.93
C ALA A 158 10.17 -32.60 1.59
N VAL A 159 8.85 -32.40 1.52
CA VAL A 159 7.88 -33.41 1.07
C VAL A 159 7.12 -32.85 -0.14
N GLY A 160 7.26 -33.47 -1.28
CA GLY A 160 6.69 -33.04 -2.54
C GLY A 160 7.53 -31.99 -3.30
N PRO A 161 7.27 -31.81 -4.62
CA PRO A 161 8.14 -31.06 -5.52
C PRO A 161 8.18 -29.55 -5.23
N GLY A 162 7.08 -28.95 -4.77
CA GLY A 162 7.06 -27.55 -4.36
C GLY A 162 7.91 -27.28 -3.11
N ALA A 163 7.85 -28.18 -2.13
CA ALA A 163 8.68 -28.10 -0.94
C ALA A 163 10.19 -28.23 -1.29
N ALA A 164 10.51 -29.02 -2.30
CA ALA A 164 11.88 -29.12 -2.81
C ALA A 164 12.37 -27.78 -3.39
N LEU A 165 11.53 -27.04 -4.13
CA LEU A 165 11.85 -25.68 -4.58
C LEU A 165 12.12 -24.73 -3.41
N ALA A 166 11.35 -24.84 -2.32
CA ALA A 166 11.48 -23.97 -1.16
C ALA A 166 12.77 -24.22 -0.38
N LEU A 167 13.16 -25.49 -0.20
CA LEU A 167 14.28 -25.92 0.65
C LEU A 167 15.56 -26.25 -0.13
N ALA A 168 15.57 -26.11 -1.46
CA ALA A 168 16.79 -26.24 -2.24
C ALA A 168 17.83 -25.20 -1.77
N ASP A 169 19.11 -25.58 -1.77
CA ASP A 169 20.23 -24.67 -1.60
C ASP A 169 20.53 -23.87 -2.89
N SER A 170 21.54 -23.01 -2.86
CA SER A 170 21.96 -22.22 -4.03
C SER A 170 22.40 -23.06 -5.23
N THR A 171 22.69 -24.35 -5.04
CA THR A 171 23.00 -25.30 -6.12
C THR A 171 21.78 -26.08 -6.62
N GLY A 172 20.62 -25.85 -6.05
CA GLY A 172 19.37 -26.57 -6.35
C GLY A 172 19.26 -27.93 -5.65
N ARG A 173 20.13 -28.23 -4.66
CA ARG A 173 20.15 -29.50 -3.96
C ARG A 173 19.28 -29.47 -2.70
N VAL A 174 18.56 -30.57 -2.45
CA VAL A 174 17.76 -30.82 -1.26
C VAL A 174 18.25 -32.09 -0.57
N PRO A 175 18.84 -31.98 0.64
CA PRO A 175 19.46 -33.14 1.33
C PRO A 175 18.43 -34.20 1.77
N SER A 176 17.27 -33.78 2.33
CA SER A 176 16.19 -34.69 2.77
C SER A 176 14.94 -34.42 1.97
N TYR A 177 14.54 -35.40 1.15
CA TYR A 177 13.38 -35.29 0.26
C TYR A 177 12.52 -36.57 0.30
N HIS A 178 11.21 -36.38 0.40
CA HIS A 178 10.20 -37.41 0.25
C HIS A 178 9.20 -37.03 -0.84
N GLN A 179 8.89 -37.97 -1.73
CA GLN A 179 8.11 -37.68 -2.93
C GLN A 179 6.63 -37.46 -2.65
N SER A 180 6.06 -38.12 -1.64
CA SER A 180 4.61 -38.13 -1.40
C SER A 180 4.25 -37.71 0.01
N SER A 181 3.20 -36.86 0.10
CA SER A 181 2.56 -36.53 1.39
C SER A 181 1.85 -37.72 2.04
N GLY A 182 1.62 -38.81 1.31
CA GLY A 182 1.09 -40.06 1.82
C GLY A 182 2.01 -40.80 2.81
N ASP A 183 3.29 -40.49 2.76
CA ASP A 183 4.32 -41.10 3.61
C ASP A 183 4.56 -40.33 4.93
N ILE A 184 3.82 -39.24 5.14
CA ILE A 184 3.96 -38.40 6.34
C ILE A 184 3.45 -39.18 7.56
N GLY A 185 4.38 -39.48 8.47
CA GLY A 185 4.12 -40.09 9.77
C GLY A 185 4.94 -39.43 10.86
N ALA A 186 4.66 -39.74 12.11
CA ALA A 186 5.39 -39.18 13.26
C ALA A 186 6.92 -39.37 13.15
N GLY A 187 7.38 -40.43 12.47
CA GLY A 187 8.82 -40.66 12.20
C GLY A 187 9.42 -39.55 11.35
N LEU A 188 8.80 -39.23 10.21
CA LEU A 188 9.24 -38.19 9.27
C LEU A 188 9.19 -36.81 9.94
N LEU A 189 8.12 -36.47 10.64
CA LEU A 189 7.97 -35.17 11.33
C LEU A 189 8.97 -34.99 12.49
N ASN A 190 9.61 -36.06 12.93
CA ASN A 190 10.68 -36.04 13.93
C ASN A 190 12.10 -36.03 13.35
N GLU A 191 12.29 -36.22 12.04
CA GLU A 191 13.61 -36.28 11.42
C GLU A 191 14.34 -34.93 11.53
N CYS A 192 13.68 -33.83 11.16
CA CYS A 192 14.28 -32.51 11.15
C CYS A 192 13.41 -31.49 11.91
N PRO A 193 14.01 -30.41 12.49
CA PRO A 193 13.26 -29.33 13.12
C PRO A 193 12.38 -28.55 12.15
N VAL A 194 12.78 -28.43 10.89
CA VAL A 194 12.04 -27.72 9.84
C VAL A 194 11.51 -28.73 8.83
N THR A 195 10.20 -28.78 8.64
CA THR A 195 9.57 -29.64 7.63
C THR A 195 8.68 -28.78 6.74
N VAL A 196 8.84 -28.87 5.43
CA VAL A 196 8.01 -28.19 4.43
C VAL A 196 7.31 -29.25 3.60
N VAL A 197 5.99 -29.15 3.48
CA VAL A 197 5.13 -30.12 2.81
C VAL A 197 4.34 -29.42 1.71
N ASP A 198 4.45 -29.91 0.50
CA ASP A 198 3.57 -29.59 -0.62
C ASP A 198 2.42 -30.58 -0.65
N LEU A 199 1.23 -30.17 -0.21
CA LEU A 199 0.01 -30.99 -0.23
C LEU A 199 -0.67 -31.05 -1.60
N GLY A 200 -0.06 -30.44 -2.61
CA GLY A 200 -0.72 -30.15 -3.87
C GLY A 200 -1.69 -28.97 -3.76
N GLY A 201 -2.28 -28.58 -4.86
CA GLY A 201 -3.10 -27.38 -4.91
C GLY A 201 -4.55 -27.65 -5.28
N LEU A 202 -5.40 -26.68 -4.96
CA LEU A 202 -6.81 -26.69 -5.35
C LEU A 202 -6.95 -26.30 -6.83
N PRO A 203 -7.64 -27.11 -7.68
CA PRO A 203 -7.87 -26.79 -9.08
C PRO A 203 -8.47 -25.39 -9.27
N ASN A 204 -8.13 -24.72 -10.36
CA ASN A 204 -8.69 -23.41 -10.67
C ASN A 204 -10.21 -23.52 -10.87
N PRO A 205 -11.02 -22.64 -10.27
CA PRO A 205 -12.48 -22.74 -10.33
C PRO A 205 -13.07 -22.41 -11.71
N ALA A 206 -12.32 -21.72 -12.56
CA ALA A 206 -12.73 -21.34 -13.91
C ALA A 206 -11.66 -21.68 -14.93
N PRO A 207 -11.80 -22.76 -15.73
CA PRO A 207 -10.79 -23.11 -16.73
C PRO A 207 -10.63 -22.10 -17.87
N ASN A 208 -11.62 -21.27 -18.16
CA ASN A 208 -11.66 -20.42 -19.36
C ASN A 208 -11.62 -18.91 -19.11
N GLY A 209 -11.21 -18.44 -17.90
CA GLY A 209 -11.00 -17.00 -17.63
C GLY A 209 -12.25 -16.11 -17.73
N SER A 210 -13.43 -16.67 -17.95
CA SER A 210 -14.69 -15.93 -17.89
C SER A 210 -15.22 -15.99 -16.45
N ASP A 211 -15.25 -14.86 -15.77
CA ASP A 211 -15.83 -14.73 -14.42
C ASP A 211 -17.35 -15.08 -14.39
N GLU A 212 -17.95 -15.34 -15.52
CA GLU A 212 -19.41 -15.37 -15.66
C GLU A 212 -20.04 -16.77 -15.49
N PHE A 213 -19.29 -17.87 -15.67
CA PHE A 213 -19.78 -19.23 -15.42
C PHE A 213 -18.60 -20.15 -15.07
N ALA A 214 -18.30 -20.30 -13.78
CA ALA A 214 -17.48 -21.43 -13.34
C ALA A 214 -18.18 -22.73 -13.78
N ASP A 215 -17.47 -23.58 -14.53
CA ASP A 215 -18.00 -24.90 -14.88
C ASP A 215 -18.29 -25.66 -13.58
N GLN A 216 -19.53 -26.13 -13.40
CA GLN A 216 -19.94 -26.85 -12.19
C GLN A 216 -19.02 -28.05 -11.93
N ALA A 217 -18.53 -28.71 -12.98
CA ALA A 217 -17.58 -29.81 -12.86
C ALA A 217 -16.23 -29.37 -12.26
N ALA A 218 -15.77 -28.16 -12.59
CA ALA A 218 -14.55 -27.61 -12.01
C ALA A 218 -14.72 -27.22 -10.52
N LEU A 219 -15.90 -26.71 -10.16
CA LEU A 219 -16.24 -26.42 -8.75
C LEU A 219 -16.35 -27.73 -7.94
N ASP A 220 -16.98 -28.76 -8.50
CA ASP A 220 -17.11 -30.06 -7.84
C ASP A 220 -15.74 -30.73 -7.68
N ALA A 221 -14.86 -30.67 -8.69
CA ALA A 221 -13.49 -31.17 -8.61
C ALA A 221 -12.68 -30.42 -7.54
N ARG A 222 -12.83 -29.10 -7.46
CA ARG A 222 -12.20 -28.28 -6.42
C ARG A 222 -12.66 -28.67 -5.01
N ALA A 223 -13.97 -28.83 -4.83
CA ALA A 223 -14.54 -29.24 -3.55
C ALA A 223 -14.10 -30.65 -3.12
N GLN A 224 -14.02 -31.59 -4.06
CA GLN A 224 -13.51 -32.93 -3.80
C GLN A 224 -12.03 -32.90 -3.40
N THR A 225 -11.22 -32.15 -4.11
CA THR A 225 -9.79 -31.98 -3.80
C THR A 225 -9.60 -31.33 -2.43
N ALA A 226 -10.41 -30.29 -2.12
CA ALA A 226 -10.40 -29.61 -0.82
C ALA A 226 -10.66 -30.60 0.33
N ALA A 227 -11.67 -31.46 0.20
CA ALA A 227 -11.98 -32.46 1.22
C ALA A 227 -10.85 -33.50 1.41
N VAL A 228 -10.17 -33.90 0.32
CA VAL A 228 -9.01 -34.80 0.41
C VAL A 228 -7.83 -34.13 1.14
N ILE A 229 -7.55 -32.86 0.80
CA ILE A 229 -6.49 -32.11 1.45
C ILE A 229 -6.80 -31.89 2.95
N ASP A 230 -8.05 -31.58 3.30
CA ASP A 230 -8.46 -31.39 4.71
C ASP A 230 -8.22 -32.66 5.52
N GLN A 231 -8.57 -33.83 5.00
CA GLN A 231 -8.27 -35.13 5.63
C GLN A 231 -6.74 -35.40 5.75
N GLN A 232 -5.93 -34.89 4.83
CA GLN A 232 -4.48 -35.00 4.95
C GLN A 232 -3.97 -34.08 6.08
N VAL A 233 -4.49 -32.86 6.17
CA VAL A 233 -4.17 -31.91 7.25
C VAL A 233 -4.54 -32.50 8.61
N GLU A 234 -5.74 -33.07 8.75
CA GLU A 234 -6.18 -33.74 9.99
C GLU A 234 -5.19 -34.83 10.43
N ARG A 235 -4.81 -35.73 9.49
CA ARG A 235 -3.85 -36.81 9.77
C ARG A 235 -2.47 -36.27 10.15
N ILE A 236 -2.03 -35.18 9.58
CA ILE A 236 -0.74 -34.56 9.92
C ILE A 236 -0.81 -33.97 11.33
N ILE A 237 -1.90 -33.27 11.66
CA ILE A 237 -2.10 -32.69 12.99
C ILE A 237 -2.07 -33.75 14.08
N ASP A 238 -2.74 -34.89 13.85
CA ASP A 238 -2.76 -36.02 14.81
C ASP A 238 -1.37 -36.63 15.06
N GLN A 239 -0.42 -36.42 14.16
CA GLN A 239 0.93 -36.98 14.21
C GLN A 239 2.01 -35.93 14.56
N LEU A 240 1.61 -34.66 14.78
CA LEU A 240 2.58 -33.62 15.13
C LEU A 240 3.26 -33.94 16.47
N PRO A 241 4.61 -33.84 16.52
CA PRO A 241 5.32 -33.91 17.77
C PRO A 241 4.85 -32.81 18.75
N PRO A 242 4.91 -33.05 20.06
CA PRO A 242 4.64 -32.00 21.04
C PRO A 242 5.50 -30.74 20.78
N ASP A 243 4.96 -29.57 21.10
CA ASP A 243 5.62 -28.28 20.97
C ASP A 243 6.08 -27.95 19.53
N THR A 244 5.37 -28.48 18.52
CA THR A 244 5.60 -28.17 17.11
C THR A 244 4.66 -27.06 16.65
N ALA A 245 5.21 -26.03 16.00
CA ALA A 245 4.41 -25.04 15.30
C ALA A 245 3.95 -25.59 13.94
N LEU A 246 2.68 -25.38 13.61
CA LEU A 246 2.13 -25.69 12.29
C LEU A 246 1.73 -24.39 11.58
N MET A 247 2.21 -24.21 10.37
CA MET A 247 1.84 -23.14 9.45
C MET A 247 1.12 -23.73 8.25
N ILE A 248 0.00 -23.15 7.85
CA ILE A 248 -0.77 -23.56 6.67
C ILE A 248 -0.90 -22.32 5.76
N ALA A 249 -0.54 -22.45 4.51
CA ALA A 249 -0.48 -21.30 3.60
C ALA A 249 -0.94 -21.63 2.17
N GLY A 250 -1.84 -20.80 1.64
CA GLY A 250 -2.26 -20.82 0.23
C GLY A 250 -1.26 -20.04 -0.64
N LEU A 251 -0.24 -20.69 -1.16
CA LEU A 251 0.99 -20.07 -1.67
C LEU A 251 0.86 -19.36 -3.02
N SER A 252 -0.23 -19.55 -3.78
CA SER A 252 -0.36 -19.03 -5.13
C SER A 252 -1.82 -18.78 -5.56
N ASP A 253 -1.99 -18.06 -6.67
CA ASP A 253 -3.29 -17.88 -7.32
C ASP A 253 -3.69 -19.08 -8.18
N SER A 254 -2.70 -19.78 -8.75
CA SER A 254 -2.90 -20.91 -9.67
C SER A 254 -2.01 -22.09 -9.29
N VAL A 255 -2.53 -23.29 -9.46
CA VAL A 255 -1.81 -24.55 -9.23
C VAL A 255 -0.93 -24.99 -10.39
N GLY A 256 -1.02 -24.32 -11.54
CA GLY A 256 -0.29 -24.69 -12.74
C GLY A 256 -0.94 -25.83 -13.52
N THR A 257 -0.39 -26.07 -14.71
CA THR A 257 -0.77 -27.17 -15.59
C THR A 257 0.47 -27.97 -16.00
N THR A 258 0.32 -29.29 -16.16
CA THR A 258 1.40 -30.18 -16.56
C THR A 258 1.76 -30.08 -18.03
N ILE A 259 0.85 -29.63 -18.87
CA ILE A 259 1.04 -29.53 -20.33
C ILE A 259 0.52 -28.16 -20.78
N PRO A 260 1.40 -27.30 -21.33
CA PRO A 260 0.93 -26.16 -22.10
C PRO A 260 0.22 -26.72 -23.34
N LEU A 261 -1.07 -26.45 -23.47
CA LEU A 261 -1.76 -26.71 -24.72
C LEU A 261 -1.32 -25.63 -25.72
N PRO A 262 -0.69 -25.97 -26.86
CA PRO A 262 -0.04 -24.97 -27.73
C PRO A 262 -0.98 -23.90 -28.29
N ASP A 263 -2.27 -24.15 -28.28
CA ASP A 263 -3.27 -23.32 -28.97
C ASP A 263 -4.35 -22.72 -28.02
N GLU A 264 -4.37 -23.08 -26.72
CA GLU A 264 -5.32 -22.50 -25.77
C GLU A 264 -4.58 -22.00 -24.51
N PRO A 265 -4.56 -20.68 -24.25
CA PRO A 265 -4.02 -20.15 -23.00
C PRO A 265 -4.88 -20.66 -21.84
N THR A 266 -4.30 -21.39 -20.91
CA THR A 266 -4.95 -21.72 -19.64
C THR A 266 -5.07 -20.44 -18.82
N PRO A 267 -6.28 -19.92 -18.57
CA PRO A 267 -6.43 -18.65 -17.86
C PRO A 267 -5.94 -18.80 -16.42
N ILE A 268 -5.00 -17.96 -16.05
CA ILE A 268 -4.58 -17.83 -14.65
C ILE A 268 -5.70 -17.13 -13.89
N PRO A 269 -6.19 -17.66 -12.76
CA PRO A 269 -7.20 -16.99 -11.95
C PRO A 269 -6.83 -15.54 -11.61
N PRO A 270 -7.80 -14.66 -11.45
CA PRO A 270 -7.53 -13.31 -10.99
C PRO A 270 -6.83 -13.34 -9.61
N ALA A 271 -5.91 -12.40 -9.38
CA ALA A 271 -5.22 -12.27 -8.09
C ALA A 271 -6.23 -12.13 -6.95
N GLY A 272 -6.06 -12.90 -5.88
CA GLY A 272 -6.88 -12.90 -4.68
C GLY A 272 -6.04 -13.08 -3.43
N LEU A 273 -6.65 -12.92 -2.26
CA LEU A 273 -6.03 -13.26 -0.99
C LEU A 273 -6.18 -14.76 -0.76
N ARG A 274 -5.15 -15.36 -0.15
CA ARG A 274 -5.13 -16.77 0.18
C ARG A 274 -5.31 -16.99 1.68
N ALA A 275 -5.63 -18.20 2.08
CA ALA A 275 -5.76 -18.51 3.51
C ALA A 275 -4.40 -18.71 4.15
N ALA A 276 -4.25 -18.24 5.39
CA ALA A 276 -3.11 -18.49 6.25
C ALA A 276 -3.60 -18.83 7.67
N LEU A 277 -3.10 -19.93 8.21
CA LEU A 277 -3.38 -20.40 9.57
C LEU A 277 -2.08 -20.74 10.26
N ALA A 278 -2.03 -20.55 11.58
CA ALA A 278 -0.88 -20.95 12.37
C ALA A 278 -1.33 -21.41 13.78
N MET A 279 -0.76 -22.52 14.25
CA MET A 279 -1.02 -23.07 15.58
C MET A 279 0.27 -23.47 16.29
N GLY A 280 0.19 -23.64 17.60
CA GLY A 280 1.32 -24.06 18.44
C GLY A 280 2.18 -22.89 18.94
N PRO A 281 3.44 -23.15 19.32
CA PRO A 281 4.34 -22.13 19.87
C PRO A 281 4.76 -21.10 18.81
N VAL A 282 5.01 -19.87 19.23
CA VAL A 282 5.58 -18.79 18.40
C VAL A 282 7.10 -18.80 18.58
N ALA A 283 7.87 -18.59 17.53
CA ALA A 283 9.34 -18.61 17.56
C ALA A 283 9.96 -17.70 18.64
N ASP A 284 9.37 -16.51 18.84
CA ASP A 284 9.80 -15.53 19.85
C ASP A 284 9.18 -15.76 21.25
N GLY A 285 8.46 -16.88 21.45
CA GLY A 285 7.77 -17.24 22.68
C GLY A 285 6.25 -16.96 22.69
N GLY A 286 5.53 -17.69 23.54
CA GLY A 286 4.08 -17.69 23.56
C GLY A 286 3.45 -18.67 22.57
N THR A 287 2.15 -18.54 22.33
CA THR A 287 1.36 -19.40 21.43
C THR A 287 0.53 -18.57 20.46
N PHE A 288 0.22 -19.14 19.29
CA PHE A 288 -0.64 -18.48 18.31
C PHE A 288 -2.07 -18.32 18.85
N GLY A 289 -2.75 -19.39 19.24
CA GLY A 289 -4.10 -19.37 19.78
C GLY A 289 -5.12 -18.61 18.93
N PRO A 290 -6.33 -18.29 19.45
CA PRO A 290 -7.42 -17.67 18.70
C PRO A 290 -7.19 -16.16 18.46
N ASN A 291 -6.13 -15.83 17.74
CA ASN A 291 -5.71 -14.48 17.42
C ASN A 291 -5.68 -14.22 15.91
N TRP A 292 -5.74 -12.96 15.52
CA TRP A 292 -5.41 -12.57 14.15
C TRP A 292 -3.93 -12.85 13.87
N LEU A 293 -3.64 -13.42 12.70
CA LEU A 293 -2.28 -13.57 12.21
C LEU A 293 -1.78 -12.25 11.64
N THR A 294 -0.54 -11.86 11.96
CA THR A 294 0.11 -10.65 11.44
C THR A 294 1.61 -10.84 11.29
N SER A 295 2.28 -9.84 10.76
CA SER A 295 3.73 -9.69 10.77
C SER A 295 4.12 -8.22 10.91
N SER A 296 5.38 -7.95 11.27
CA SER A 296 5.90 -6.56 11.26
C SER A 296 6.00 -5.97 9.85
N SER A 297 5.86 -6.79 8.80
CA SER A 297 5.83 -6.35 7.40
C SER A 297 4.49 -5.69 7.04
N THR A 298 3.39 -6.23 7.57
CA THR A 298 2.04 -5.75 7.25
C THR A 298 1.50 -4.79 8.29
N LEU A 299 1.84 -4.99 9.57
CA LEU A 299 1.29 -4.26 10.73
C LEU A 299 -0.24 -4.29 10.76
N TRP A 300 -0.87 -5.25 10.09
CA TRP A 300 -2.31 -5.38 10.01
C TRP A 300 -2.77 -6.72 10.59
N PRO A 301 -3.63 -6.71 11.65
CA PRO A 301 -4.25 -7.92 12.17
C PRO A 301 -5.07 -8.63 11.09
N GLY A 302 -4.83 -9.91 10.87
CA GLY A 302 -5.48 -10.72 9.86
C GLY A 302 -4.85 -10.62 8.46
N LEU A 303 -3.63 -10.07 8.33
CA LEU A 303 -2.93 -10.04 7.04
C LEU A 303 -1.44 -10.32 7.18
N VAL A 304 -0.95 -11.27 6.39
CA VAL A 304 0.48 -11.60 6.22
C VAL A 304 0.83 -11.65 4.74
N GLN A 305 2.11 -11.69 4.40
CA GLN A 305 2.55 -11.80 3.02
C GLN A 305 3.41 -13.04 2.80
N LEU A 306 3.48 -13.51 1.56
CA LEU A 306 4.20 -14.70 1.14
C LEU A 306 5.70 -14.65 1.52
N THR A 307 6.32 -13.48 1.40
CA THR A 307 7.72 -13.25 1.79
C THR A 307 7.97 -13.35 3.30
N ASP A 308 6.93 -13.40 4.13
CA ASP A 308 7.05 -13.56 5.59
C ASP A 308 7.32 -15.03 5.99
N ILE A 309 7.09 -16.00 5.10
CA ILE A 309 7.22 -17.44 5.39
C ILE A 309 8.68 -17.80 5.65
N ALA A 310 9.60 -17.43 4.75
CA ALA A 310 11.03 -17.74 4.92
C ALA A 310 11.61 -17.22 6.25
N PRO A 311 11.46 -15.93 6.61
CA PRO A 311 11.97 -15.46 7.90
C PRO A 311 11.23 -16.09 9.10
N THR A 312 10.00 -16.58 8.94
CA THR A 312 9.32 -17.34 9.99
C THR A 312 9.99 -18.70 10.21
N LEU A 313 10.26 -19.43 9.14
CA LEU A 313 10.97 -20.73 9.23
C LEU A 313 12.39 -20.57 9.80
N LEU A 314 13.11 -19.53 9.38
CA LEU A 314 14.44 -19.19 9.92
C LEU A 314 14.41 -18.83 11.41
N ALA A 315 13.36 -18.12 11.85
CA ALA A 315 13.20 -17.80 13.27
C ALA A 315 13.06 -19.05 14.15
N TYR A 316 12.29 -20.06 13.71
CA TYR A 316 12.20 -21.36 14.39
C TYR A 316 13.52 -22.14 14.39
N ALA A 317 14.33 -21.96 13.36
CA ALA A 317 15.68 -22.52 13.27
C ALA A 317 16.71 -21.76 14.14
N GLY A 318 16.32 -20.66 14.80
CA GLY A 318 17.22 -19.80 15.56
C GLY A 318 18.16 -18.96 14.70
N VAL A 319 17.82 -18.76 13.43
CA VAL A 319 18.62 -17.99 12.47
C VAL A 319 18.03 -16.58 12.34
N GLU A 320 18.82 -15.58 12.73
CA GLU A 320 18.43 -14.16 12.56
C GLU A 320 18.98 -13.63 11.23
N GLU A 321 18.07 -13.40 10.26
CA GLU A 321 18.43 -12.88 8.94
C GLU A 321 18.56 -11.35 8.92
N PRO A 322 19.60 -10.78 8.31
CA PRO A 322 19.67 -9.36 8.04
C PRO A 322 18.52 -8.89 7.16
N ALA A 323 17.90 -7.76 7.49
CA ALA A 323 16.77 -7.18 6.73
C ALA A 323 17.09 -6.90 5.24
N LYS A 324 18.36 -6.89 4.86
CA LYS A 324 18.79 -6.72 3.47
C LYS A 324 18.61 -7.99 2.62
N ASP A 325 18.63 -9.18 3.23
CA ASP A 325 18.60 -10.45 2.51
C ASP A 325 17.15 -10.93 2.32
N VAL A 326 16.25 -10.70 3.29
CA VAL A 326 14.82 -11.00 3.20
C VAL A 326 13.97 -9.74 3.39
N VAL A 327 12.85 -9.66 2.67
CA VAL A 327 11.92 -8.52 2.77
C VAL A 327 10.90 -8.73 3.87
N GLY A 328 10.47 -9.97 4.08
CA GLY A 328 9.45 -10.36 5.05
C GLY A 328 9.89 -10.27 6.52
N ARG A 329 8.94 -10.55 7.40
CA ARG A 329 9.16 -10.66 8.86
C ARG A 329 8.37 -11.84 9.42
N PRO A 330 8.81 -12.46 10.51
CA PRO A 330 8.14 -13.62 11.10
C PRO A 330 6.67 -13.37 11.42
N TRP A 331 5.86 -14.41 11.23
CA TRP A 331 4.45 -14.44 11.63
C TRP A 331 4.30 -14.33 13.13
N ARG A 332 3.27 -13.58 13.58
CA ARG A 332 2.98 -13.32 14.99
C ARG A 332 1.47 -13.24 15.22
N PRO A 333 0.98 -13.56 16.43
CA PRO A 333 -0.38 -13.28 16.81
C PRO A 333 -0.59 -11.77 17.06
N ALA A 334 -1.79 -11.24 16.71
CA ALA A 334 -2.13 -9.82 16.86
C ALA A 334 -3.54 -9.63 17.42
N GLY A 335 -3.72 -9.85 18.67
CA GLY A 335 -5.00 -9.67 19.34
C GLY A 335 -6.09 -10.66 18.89
N PRO A 336 -7.17 -10.80 19.65
CA PRO A 336 -8.16 -11.85 19.44
C PRO A 336 -9.00 -11.60 18.18
N HIS A 337 -9.27 -12.67 17.43
CA HIS A 337 -10.30 -12.69 16.40
C HIS A 337 -11.69 -13.07 17.02
N PRO A 338 -12.81 -13.16 16.23
CA PRO A 338 -14.14 -13.42 16.77
C PRO A 338 -14.30 -14.67 17.63
N GLY A 339 -13.34 -15.61 17.63
CA GLY A 339 -13.37 -16.83 18.45
C GLY A 339 -14.40 -17.87 18.00
N SER A 340 -15.02 -17.67 16.84
CA SER A 340 -15.88 -18.64 16.19
C SER A 340 -15.45 -18.81 14.75
N SER A 341 -15.38 -20.05 14.26
CA SER A 341 -15.01 -20.38 12.88
C SER A 341 -15.82 -19.56 11.87
N ALA A 342 -17.15 -19.55 12.02
CA ALA A 342 -18.03 -18.78 11.14
C ALA A 342 -17.73 -17.28 11.13
N GLY A 343 -17.46 -16.69 12.29
CA GLY A 343 -17.14 -15.28 12.42
C GLY A 343 -15.80 -14.93 11.77
N THR A 344 -14.77 -15.73 12.03
CA THR A 344 -13.41 -15.53 11.49
C THR A 344 -13.38 -15.70 9.97
N VAL A 345 -13.95 -16.81 9.47
CA VAL A 345 -14.06 -17.08 8.01
C VAL A 345 -14.87 -16.00 7.30
N SER A 346 -15.99 -15.54 7.88
CA SER A 346 -16.79 -14.47 7.32
C SER A 346 -16.03 -13.14 7.22
N GLU A 347 -15.23 -12.79 8.24
CA GLU A 347 -14.44 -11.56 8.24
C GLU A 347 -13.35 -11.62 7.17
N LEU A 348 -12.60 -12.72 7.06
CA LEU A 348 -11.51 -12.90 6.09
C LEU A 348 -12.03 -13.02 4.65
N ASN A 349 -13.17 -13.68 4.43
CA ASN A 349 -13.89 -13.62 3.16
C ASN A 349 -14.30 -12.20 2.78
N GLY A 350 -14.68 -11.38 3.77
CA GLY A 350 -14.99 -9.97 3.56
C GLY A 350 -13.78 -9.17 3.06
N VAL A 351 -12.59 -9.41 3.64
CA VAL A 351 -11.34 -8.75 3.23
C VAL A 351 -10.95 -9.15 1.80
N ASP A 352 -11.07 -10.43 1.44
CA ASP A 352 -10.81 -10.90 0.07
C ASP A 352 -11.80 -10.29 -0.93
N ARG A 353 -13.10 -10.29 -0.63
CA ARG A 353 -14.15 -9.65 -1.45
C ARG A 353 -13.87 -8.16 -1.64
N ALA A 354 -13.48 -7.44 -0.58
CA ALA A 354 -13.13 -6.02 -0.68
C ALA A 354 -11.93 -5.79 -1.61
N SER A 355 -10.93 -6.66 -1.53
CA SER A 355 -9.73 -6.60 -2.37
C SER A 355 -10.03 -6.91 -3.84
N ALA A 356 -10.89 -7.88 -4.13
CA ALA A 356 -11.35 -8.20 -5.48
C ALA A 356 -12.13 -7.04 -6.10
N ILE A 357 -13.08 -6.47 -5.36
CA ILE A 357 -13.86 -5.31 -5.84
C ILE A 357 -12.98 -4.08 -6.03
N TYR A 358 -12.00 -3.84 -5.16
CA TYR A 358 -10.99 -2.79 -5.38
C TYR A 358 -10.29 -2.97 -6.73
N ARG A 359 -9.81 -4.20 -7.04
CA ARG A 359 -9.15 -4.52 -8.31
C ARG A 359 -10.04 -4.15 -9.50
N ASP A 360 -11.32 -4.51 -9.45
CA ASP A 360 -12.25 -4.35 -10.56
C ASP A 360 -12.81 -2.92 -10.67
N GLN A 361 -12.98 -2.20 -9.55
CA GLN A 361 -13.63 -0.89 -9.52
C GLN A 361 -12.67 0.31 -9.47
N SER A 362 -11.40 0.11 -9.12
CA SER A 362 -10.43 1.22 -9.06
C SER A 362 -10.20 1.86 -10.43
N GLY A 363 -10.05 1.06 -11.48
CA GLY A 363 -9.90 1.55 -12.86
C GLY A 363 -11.09 2.42 -13.32
N PRO A 364 -12.33 1.93 -13.26
CA PRO A 364 -13.52 2.72 -13.55
C PRO A 364 -13.63 4.00 -12.73
N PHE A 365 -13.31 3.96 -11.43
CA PHE A 365 -13.32 5.15 -10.59
C PHE A 365 -12.30 6.21 -11.07
N PHE A 366 -11.07 5.82 -11.38
CA PHE A 366 -10.05 6.72 -11.94
C PHE A 366 -10.49 7.31 -13.29
N GLN A 367 -11.12 6.51 -14.15
CA GLN A 367 -11.63 6.98 -15.45
C GLN A 367 -12.75 8.03 -15.28
N ILE A 368 -13.70 7.80 -14.38
CA ILE A 368 -14.78 8.75 -14.08
C ILE A 368 -14.21 10.04 -13.51
N LEU A 369 -13.34 9.94 -12.50
CA LEU A 369 -12.74 11.11 -11.86
C LEU A 369 -11.89 11.93 -12.85
N GLY A 370 -11.05 11.26 -13.62
CA GLY A 370 -10.21 11.89 -14.66
C GLY A 370 -11.05 12.50 -15.79
N GLY A 371 -12.06 11.79 -16.26
CA GLY A 371 -13.00 12.30 -17.27
C GLY A 371 -13.74 13.54 -16.82
N LEU A 372 -14.27 13.57 -15.60
CA LEU A 372 -14.91 14.74 -15.01
C LEU A 372 -13.92 15.93 -14.91
N LEU A 373 -12.69 15.67 -14.48
CA LEU A 373 -11.65 16.69 -14.41
C LEU A 373 -11.34 17.28 -15.79
N VAL A 374 -11.17 16.44 -16.81
CA VAL A 374 -10.91 16.88 -18.20
C VAL A 374 -12.06 17.73 -18.72
N VAL A 375 -13.31 17.29 -18.52
CA VAL A 375 -14.49 18.06 -18.97
C VAL A 375 -14.55 19.44 -18.30
N VAL A 376 -14.32 19.50 -16.99
CA VAL A 376 -14.34 20.76 -16.23
C VAL A 376 -13.20 21.68 -16.66
N CYS A 377 -11.98 21.14 -16.84
CA CYS A 377 -10.82 21.91 -17.30
C CYS A 377 -11.01 22.42 -18.75
N ALA A 378 -11.53 21.58 -19.65
CA ALA A 378 -11.79 21.95 -21.04
C ALA A 378 -12.87 23.05 -21.12
N ALA A 379 -13.95 22.93 -20.35
CA ALA A 379 -14.99 23.96 -20.28
C ALA A 379 -14.43 25.30 -19.77
N ALA A 380 -13.60 25.27 -18.74
CA ALA A 380 -12.95 26.46 -18.20
C ALA A 380 -11.98 27.11 -19.23
N LEU A 381 -11.17 26.30 -19.89
CA LEU A 381 -10.22 26.75 -20.90
C LEU A 381 -10.94 27.37 -22.12
N LEU A 382 -11.96 26.70 -22.65
CA LEU A 382 -12.79 27.23 -23.75
C LEU A 382 -13.42 28.57 -23.41
N ALA A 383 -13.88 28.72 -22.19
CA ALA A 383 -14.44 29.94 -21.71
C ALA A 383 -13.41 31.09 -21.61
N LEU A 384 -12.20 30.77 -21.13
CA LEU A 384 -11.08 31.72 -21.11
C LEU A 384 -10.68 32.16 -22.52
N LEU A 385 -10.56 31.21 -23.45
CA LEU A 385 -10.16 31.46 -24.84
C LEU A 385 -11.19 32.30 -25.61
N ARG A 386 -12.48 32.16 -25.31
CA ARG A 386 -13.56 32.91 -25.95
C ARG A 386 -13.85 34.25 -25.29
N GLY A 387 -13.17 34.62 -24.22
CA GLY A 387 -13.38 35.87 -23.51
C GLY A 387 -14.81 36.00 -22.94
N VAL A 388 -15.48 34.88 -22.66
CA VAL A 388 -16.87 34.87 -22.21
C VAL A 388 -16.94 35.43 -20.80
N SER A 389 -17.70 36.53 -20.62
CA SER A 389 -18.10 36.96 -19.29
C SER A 389 -19.19 35.99 -18.77
N PHE A 390 -18.84 35.20 -17.76
CA PHE A 390 -19.78 34.21 -17.23
C PHE A 390 -20.95 34.84 -16.52
N ARG A 391 -22.15 34.38 -16.87
CA ARG A 391 -23.36 34.67 -16.04
C ARG A 391 -23.13 34.08 -14.64
N PRO A 392 -23.61 34.73 -13.57
CA PRO A 392 -23.47 34.23 -12.20
C PRO A 392 -23.97 32.80 -12.00
N ALA A 393 -24.98 32.38 -12.76
CA ALA A 393 -25.46 31.00 -12.73
C ALA A 393 -24.41 29.97 -13.23
N VAL A 394 -23.68 30.30 -14.31
CA VAL A 394 -22.64 29.43 -14.85
C VAL A 394 -21.46 29.28 -13.85
N LEU A 395 -21.02 30.39 -13.25
CA LEU A 395 -19.99 30.39 -12.22
C LEU A 395 -20.39 29.53 -11.02
N ARG A 396 -21.66 29.58 -10.61
CA ARG A 396 -22.19 28.73 -9.53
C ARG A 396 -22.15 27.24 -9.90
N VAL A 397 -22.54 26.88 -11.14
CA VAL A 397 -22.45 25.50 -11.64
C VAL A 397 -21.02 25.04 -11.65
N VAL A 398 -20.07 25.83 -12.17
CA VAL A 398 -18.64 25.51 -12.16
C VAL A 398 -18.13 25.30 -10.72
N GLN A 399 -18.51 26.17 -9.79
CA GLN A 399 -18.16 26.03 -8.39
C GLN A 399 -18.69 24.73 -7.77
N VAL A 400 -19.97 24.40 -8.01
CA VAL A 400 -20.59 23.17 -7.49
C VAL A 400 -19.90 21.93 -8.04
N VAL A 401 -19.70 21.87 -9.36
CA VAL A 401 -19.04 20.73 -10.01
C VAL A 401 -17.59 20.59 -9.55
N ALA A 402 -16.85 21.68 -9.43
CA ALA A 402 -15.49 21.67 -8.96
C ALA A 402 -15.38 21.16 -7.50
N VAL A 403 -16.31 21.56 -6.62
CA VAL A 403 -16.38 21.07 -5.24
C VAL A 403 -16.76 19.60 -5.18
N LEU A 404 -17.68 19.13 -6.03
CA LEU A 404 -18.04 17.71 -6.17
C LEU A 404 -16.83 16.87 -6.57
N VAL A 405 -16.09 17.27 -7.61
CA VAL A 405 -14.91 16.57 -8.09
C VAL A 405 -13.82 16.53 -7.01
N ALA A 406 -13.62 17.63 -6.28
CA ALA A 406 -12.65 17.70 -5.19
C ALA A 406 -13.05 16.86 -3.95
N ALA A 407 -14.36 16.65 -3.73
CA ALA A 407 -14.86 15.86 -2.61
C ALA A 407 -14.86 14.35 -2.88
N ALA A 408 -14.91 13.91 -4.15
CA ALA A 408 -14.97 12.50 -4.51
C ALA A 408 -13.77 11.66 -4.01
N PRO A 409 -12.51 12.15 -4.04
CA PRO A 409 -11.39 11.42 -3.50
C PRO A 409 -11.55 11.04 -2.02
N VAL A 410 -11.89 11.97 -1.13
CA VAL A 410 -12.07 11.65 0.29
C VAL A 410 -13.30 10.79 0.53
N ALA A 411 -14.32 10.91 -0.30
CA ALA A 411 -15.53 10.09 -0.22
C ALA A 411 -15.24 8.60 -0.48
N SER A 412 -14.22 8.26 -1.30
CA SER A 412 -13.80 6.87 -1.51
C SER A 412 -13.24 6.23 -0.23
N TYR A 413 -12.54 6.98 0.61
CA TYR A 413 -12.08 6.51 1.92
C TYR A 413 -13.24 6.41 2.92
N LEU A 414 -14.11 7.42 2.95
CA LEU A 414 -15.28 7.43 3.85
C LEU A 414 -16.27 6.30 3.55
N ALA A 415 -16.32 5.81 2.31
CA ALA A 415 -17.15 4.66 1.95
C ALA A 415 -16.82 3.42 2.78
N ASN A 416 -15.56 3.23 3.20
CA ASN A 416 -15.14 2.09 4.00
C ASN A 416 -15.75 2.07 5.42
N ILE A 417 -16.26 3.18 5.93
CA ILE A 417 -17.00 3.23 7.19
C ILE A 417 -18.24 2.34 7.14
N THR A 418 -18.86 2.19 5.96
CA THR A 418 -20.06 1.37 5.79
C THR A 418 -19.78 -0.13 5.77
N ARG A 419 -18.50 -0.54 5.68
CA ARG A 419 -18.11 -1.95 5.48
C ARG A 419 -18.91 -2.61 4.34
N TRP A 420 -18.99 -1.92 3.20
CA TRP A 420 -19.80 -2.24 2.04
C TRP A 420 -19.61 -3.67 1.51
N TRP A 421 -18.46 -4.29 1.74
CA TRP A 421 -18.14 -5.66 1.32
C TRP A 421 -18.92 -6.75 2.06
N ARG A 422 -19.62 -6.40 3.17
CA ARG A 422 -20.46 -7.33 3.93
C ARG A 422 -21.90 -7.45 3.41
N TYR A 423 -22.29 -6.61 2.44
CA TYR A 423 -23.63 -6.62 1.88
C TYR A 423 -23.74 -7.56 0.68
N ASP A 424 -24.96 -8.01 0.35
CA ASP A 424 -25.22 -8.90 -0.80
C ASP A 424 -24.89 -8.21 -2.13
N GLN A 425 -25.07 -6.88 -2.21
CA GLN A 425 -24.74 -6.07 -3.38
C GLN A 425 -23.62 -5.07 -3.08
N PRO A 426 -22.39 -5.52 -2.90
CA PRO A 426 -21.31 -4.70 -2.38
C PRO A 426 -20.95 -3.52 -3.31
N ASN A 427 -20.97 -3.74 -4.63
CA ASN A 427 -20.72 -2.67 -5.61
C ASN A 427 -21.73 -1.53 -5.50
N THR A 428 -23.03 -1.86 -5.36
CA THR A 428 -24.10 -0.85 -5.21
C THR A 428 -23.91 -0.06 -3.92
N VAL A 429 -23.58 -0.73 -2.80
CA VAL A 429 -23.35 -0.05 -1.52
C VAL A 429 -22.09 0.82 -1.56
N LEU A 430 -21.00 0.36 -2.18
CA LEU A 430 -19.77 1.12 -2.38
C LEU A 430 -20.04 2.43 -3.13
N TRP A 431 -20.60 2.32 -4.34
CA TRP A 431 -20.86 3.50 -5.18
C TRP A 431 -21.89 4.45 -4.55
N THR A 432 -22.93 3.92 -3.91
CA THR A 432 -23.91 4.75 -3.18
C THR A 432 -23.24 5.49 -2.02
N SER A 433 -22.37 4.82 -1.24
CA SER A 433 -21.63 5.44 -0.15
C SER A 433 -20.71 6.56 -0.63
N ILE A 434 -20.01 6.36 -1.77
CA ILE A 434 -19.16 7.39 -2.39
C ILE A 434 -20.02 8.58 -2.82
N VAL A 435 -21.14 8.36 -3.52
CA VAL A 435 -22.02 9.43 -4.00
C VAL A 435 -22.63 10.22 -2.83
N VAL A 436 -23.16 9.53 -1.83
CA VAL A 436 -23.76 10.17 -0.64
C VAL A 436 -22.73 10.99 0.12
N SER A 437 -21.53 10.45 0.36
CA SER A 437 -20.45 11.16 1.05
C SER A 437 -19.97 12.39 0.25
N THR A 438 -19.83 12.25 -1.08
CA THR A 438 -19.47 13.36 -1.99
C THR A 438 -20.51 14.48 -1.94
N LEU A 439 -21.81 14.13 -2.03
CA LEU A 439 -22.92 15.10 -1.96
C LEU A 439 -23.00 15.76 -0.59
N ALA A 440 -22.88 14.99 0.50
CA ALA A 440 -22.91 15.51 1.86
C ALA A 440 -21.79 16.53 2.09
N LEU A 441 -20.55 16.20 1.72
CA LEU A 441 -19.41 17.10 1.86
C LEU A 441 -19.58 18.35 0.97
N THR A 442 -20.09 18.19 -0.25
CA THR A 442 -20.39 19.32 -1.14
C THR A 442 -21.44 20.26 -0.54
N ILE A 443 -22.53 19.72 0.01
CA ILE A 443 -23.55 20.51 0.69
C ILE A 443 -22.95 21.25 1.88
N VAL A 444 -22.18 20.59 2.73
CA VAL A 444 -21.50 21.23 3.87
C VAL A 444 -20.59 22.37 3.40
N ALA A 445 -19.78 22.14 2.36
CA ALA A 445 -18.87 23.14 1.82
C ALA A 445 -19.60 24.37 1.26
N LEU A 446 -20.75 24.19 0.58
CA LEU A 446 -21.48 25.25 -0.11
C LEU A 446 -22.62 25.89 0.71
N ALA A 447 -23.06 25.25 1.81
CA ALA A 447 -24.18 25.77 2.62
C ALA A 447 -23.70 26.55 3.86
N GLY A 448 -22.51 26.32 4.38
CA GLY A 448 -21.99 26.90 5.60
C GLY A 448 -21.72 28.42 5.53
N PRO A 449 -21.44 29.08 6.67
CA PRO A 449 -21.16 30.51 6.72
C PRO A 449 -19.90 30.92 5.96
N TRP A 450 -18.96 30.01 5.78
CA TRP A 450 -17.71 30.17 5.01
C TRP A 450 -17.94 30.35 3.50
N ARG A 451 -19.10 29.95 2.96
CA ARG A 451 -19.42 30.02 1.51
C ARG A 451 -19.27 31.40 0.88
N ARG A 452 -19.33 32.44 1.69
CA ARG A 452 -19.22 33.85 1.21
C ARG A 452 -17.80 34.26 0.88
N ARG A 453 -16.81 33.44 1.27
CA ARG A 453 -15.36 33.69 1.05
C ARG A 453 -14.84 32.78 -0.05
N ALA A 454 -13.99 33.28 -0.93
CA ALA A 454 -13.45 32.51 -2.05
C ALA A 454 -12.69 31.24 -1.59
N TYR A 455 -12.02 31.30 -0.45
CA TYR A 455 -11.30 30.18 0.14
C TYR A 455 -12.17 29.25 1.01
N GLY A 456 -13.42 29.63 1.30
CA GLY A 456 -14.30 28.91 2.22
C GLY A 456 -14.62 27.49 1.78
N PRO A 457 -15.35 27.29 0.67
CA PRO A 457 -15.68 25.95 0.17
C PRO A 457 -14.45 25.07 -0.09
N PRO A 458 -13.39 25.54 -0.80
CA PRO A 458 -12.17 24.77 -0.96
C PRO A 458 -11.50 24.40 0.36
N GLY A 459 -11.45 25.34 1.31
CA GLY A 459 -10.85 25.14 2.63
C GLY A 459 -11.57 24.09 3.47
N VAL A 460 -12.92 24.01 3.36
CA VAL A 460 -13.72 22.99 4.06
C VAL A 460 -13.47 21.61 3.49
N VAL A 461 -13.54 21.43 2.16
CA VAL A 461 -13.25 20.13 1.53
C VAL A 461 -11.83 19.68 1.87
N ALA A 462 -10.87 20.57 1.71
CA ALA A 462 -9.47 20.29 2.00
C ALA A 462 -9.23 19.98 3.49
N GLY A 463 -9.85 20.75 4.40
CA GLY A 463 -9.74 20.50 5.84
C GLY A 463 -10.32 19.16 6.26
N VAL A 464 -11.49 18.77 5.71
CA VAL A 464 -12.08 17.44 5.95
C VAL A 464 -11.18 16.36 5.38
N THR A 465 -10.69 16.50 4.14
CA THR A 465 -9.81 15.53 3.48
C THR A 465 -8.53 15.31 4.29
N ALA A 466 -7.83 16.39 4.67
CA ALA A 466 -6.62 16.32 5.45
C ALA A 466 -6.87 15.69 6.83
N THR A 467 -7.98 16.02 7.49
CA THR A 467 -8.33 15.47 8.81
C THR A 467 -8.67 13.98 8.73
N VAL A 468 -9.48 13.56 7.77
CA VAL A 468 -9.87 12.15 7.58
C VAL A 468 -8.63 11.30 7.35
N LEU A 469 -7.75 11.69 6.43
CA LEU A 469 -6.54 10.94 6.12
C LEU A 469 -5.54 10.95 7.28
N ALA A 470 -5.39 12.08 7.98
CA ALA A 470 -4.52 12.17 9.15
C ALA A 470 -4.99 11.25 10.29
N VAL A 471 -6.30 11.25 10.58
CA VAL A 471 -6.89 10.39 11.62
C VAL A 471 -6.78 8.92 11.23
N ASP A 472 -7.08 8.59 9.99
CA ASP A 472 -7.01 7.21 9.49
C ASP A 472 -5.59 6.64 9.61
N VAL A 473 -4.58 7.38 9.15
CA VAL A 473 -3.18 6.93 9.24
C VAL A 473 -2.72 6.81 10.70
N ALA A 474 -3.11 7.73 11.56
CA ALA A 474 -2.79 7.67 12.98
C ALA A 474 -3.52 6.54 13.73
N SER A 475 -4.60 6.01 13.18
CA SER A 475 -5.40 4.92 13.76
C SER A 475 -5.24 3.56 13.06
N GLY A 476 -4.20 3.38 12.22
CA GLY A 476 -3.87 2.10 11.59
C GLY A 476 -4.33 1.97 10.15
N SER A 477 -4.68 3.07 9.45
CA SER A 477 -4.96 3.12 8.01
C SER A 477 -6.14 2.27 7.53
N SER A 478 -7.14 2.05 8.38
CA SER A 478 -8.28 1.15 8.09
C SER A 478 -9.18 1.65 6.96
N LEU A 479 -9.32 2.98 6.78
CA LEU A 479 -10.10 3.55 5.68
C LEU A 479 -9.37 3.49 4.34
N GLN A 480 -8.06 3.41 4.35
CA GLN A 480 -7.27 3.30 3.13
C GLN A 480 -7.27 1.90 2.54
N GLN A 481 -7.45 0.87 3.36
CA GLN A 481 -7.41 -0.51 2.91
C GLN A 481 -8.59 -0.82 1.99
N SER A 482 -8.27 -1.30 0.78
CA SER A 482 -9.24 -1.58 -0.29
C SER A 482 -10.17 -0.41 -0.64
N SER A 483 -9.80 0.84 -0.28
CA SER A 483 -10.45 2.05 -0.80
C SER A 483 -9.95 2.31 -2.23
N LEU A 484 -10.81 2.80 -3.13
CA LEU A 484 -10.50 2.95 -4.56
C LEU A 484 -9.29 3.85 -4.88
N LEU A 485 -8.90 4.72 -3.94
CA LEU A 485 -7.66 5.54 -3.99
C LEU A 485 -6.68 5.19 -2.87
N GLY A 486 -6.90 4.08 -2.18
CA GLY A 486 -6.13 3.68 -1.02
C GLY A 486 -5.08 2.60 -1.30
N LEU A 487 -4.88 1.76 -0.30
CA LEU A 487 -3.93 0.66 -0.31
C LEU A 487 -4.61 -0.63 -0.76
N SER A 488 -3.91 -1.44 -1.54
CA SER A 488 -4.41 -2.74 -1.97
C SER A 488 -3.55 -3.87 -1.41
N PRO A 489 -4.14 -4.79 -0.65
CA PRO A 489 -3.43 -5.99 -0.21
C PRO A 489 -2.94 -6.84 -1.39
N LEU A 490 -3.66 -6.86 -2.53
CA LEU A 490 -3.28 -7.63 -3.72
C LEU A 490 -2.04 -7.08 -4.43
N VAL A 491 -1.82 -5.76 -4.39
CA VAL A 491 -0.61 -5.14 -4.93
C VAL A 491 0.57 -5.35 -4.00
N ALA A 492 0.31 -5.45 -2.70
CA ALA A 492 1.30 -5.69 -1.66
C ALA A 492 2.51 -4.74 -1.71
N GLY A 493 2.29 -3.52 -2.20
CA GLY A 493 3.34 -2.50 -2.25
C GLY A 493 3.51 -1.79 -0.90
N ARG A 494 2.40 -1.63 -0.17
CA ARG A 494 2.36 -1.03 1.16
C ARG A 494 1.07 -1.47 1.86
N PHE A 495 1.13 -1.75 3.14
CA PHE A 495 0.00 -2.24 3.93
C PHE A 495 -0.47 -1.23 4.99
N TYR A 496 0.33 -0.25 5.35
CA TYR A 496 0.03 0.79 6.33
C TYR A 496 0.67 2.12 5.94
N GLY A 497 0.27 3.19 6.61
CA GLY A 497 0.80 4.52 6.37
C GLY A 497 0.29 5.15 5.06
N PHE A 498 1.02 6.13 4.55
CA PHE A 498 0.69 6.77 3.28
C PHE A 498 1.35 6.06 2.11
N GLY A 499 0.54 5.54 1.17
CA GLY A 499 1.00 5.28 -0.19
C GLY A 499 1.07 6.59 -0.99
N ASN A 500 1.64 6.54 -2.18
CA ASN A 500 1.84 7.73 -3.02
C ASN A 500 0.54 8.46 -3.39
N ILE A 501 -0.57 7.72 -3.57
CA ILE A 501 -1.89 8.27 -3.89
C ILE A 501 -2.47 9.03 -2.69
N PRO A 502 -2.68 8.41 -1.52
CA PRO A 502 -3.20 9.12 -0.36
C PRO A 502 -2.26 10.23 0.14
N PHE A 503 -0.93 10.09 -0.01
CA PHE A 503 0.02 11.17 0.26
C PHE A 503 -0.25 12.41 -0.60
N ALA A 504 -0.35 12.26 -1.93
CA ALA A 504 -0.58 13.40 -2.83
C ALA A 504 -1.89 14.12 -2.51
N ILE A 505 -2.95 13.37 -2.18
CA ILE A 505 -4.25 13.92 -1.76
C ILE A 505 -4.12 14.64 -0.41
N PHE A 506 -3.45 14.02 0.55
CA PHE A 506 -3.26 14.56 1.90
C PHE A 506 -2.45 15.86 1.89
N VAL A 507 -1.32 15.90 1.18
CA VAL A 507 -0.44 17.07 1.19
C VAL A 507 -1.07 18.27 0.52
N VAL A 508 -1.75 18.09 -0.65
CA VAL A 508 -2.43 19.21 -1.31
C VAL A 508 -3.62 19.71 -0.50
N ALA A 509 -4.39 18.81 0.11
CA ALA A 509 -5.47 19.17 1.01
C ALA A 509 -4.94 19.95 2.23
N SER A 510 -3.84 19.52 2.83
CA SER A 510 -3.19 20.21 3.95
C SER A 510 -2.69 21.60 3.56
N LEU A 511 -2.10 21.77 2.37
CA LEU A 511 -1.69 23.09 1.85
C LEU A 511 -2.87 24.04 1.65
N VAL A 512 -3.96 23.55 1.03
CA VAL A 512 -5.19 24.36 0.81
C VAL A 512 -5.84 24.74 2.15
N ALA A 513 -5.95 23.79 3.09
CA ALA A 513 -6.50 24.03 4.41
C ALA A 513 -5.67 25.06 5.20
N ALA A 514 -4.33 24.94 5.17
CA ALA A 514 -3.40 25.87 5.80
C ALA A 514 -3.52 27.29 5.19
N ALA A 515 -3.58 27.38 3.85
CA ALA A 515 -3.75 28.66 3.16
C ALA A 515 -5.11 29.33 3.49
N ALA A 516 -6.19 28.54 3.56
CA ALA A 516 -7.52 29.02 3.93
C ALA A 516 -7.55 29.51 5.40
N LEU A 517 -6.94 28.76 6.33
CA LEU A 517 -6.79 29.14 7.74
C LEU A 517 -5.95 30.42 7.88
N GLY A 518 -4.81 30.49 7.20
CA GLY A 518 -3.95 31.68 7.20
C GLY A 518 -4.68 32.91 6.69
N GLN A 519 -5.41 32.80 5.58
CA GLN A 519 -6.21 33.89 5.02
C GLN A 519 -7.34 34.30 5.98
N TRP A 520 -8.03 33.34 6.57
CA TRP A 520 -9.09 33.62 7.55
C TRP A 520 -8.57 34.44 8.76
N LEU A 521 -7.37 34.07 9.29
CA LEU A 521 -6.74 34.79 10.36
C LEU A 521 -6.38 36.24 9.96
N LEU A 522 -5.89 36.44 8.72
CA LEU A 522 -5.60 37.77 8.19
C LEU A 522 -6.89 38.60 8.05
N ASP A 523 -7.97 38.00 7.56
CA ASP A 523 -9.26 38.67 7.35
C ASP A 523 -9.92 39.13 8.65
N ILE A 524 -9.70 38.41 9.78
CA ILE A 524 -10.18 38.82 11.10
C ILE A 524 -9.19 39.74 11.84
N GLY A 525 -8.22 40.31 11.12
CA GLY A 525 -7.30 41.32 11.63
C GLY A 525 -6.14 40.76 12.48
N LYS A 526 -5.85 39.46 12.45
CA LYS A 526 -4.69 38.90 13.15
C LYS A 526 -3.39 39.22 12.42
N SER A 527 -2.29 39.28 13.18
CA SER A 527 -0.98 39.60 12.62
C SER A 527 -0.50 38.54 11.62
N ARG A 528 0.29 38.96 10.62
CA ARG A 528 0.95 38.06 9.66
C ARG A 528 1.79 36.99 10.34
N ARG A 529 2.42 37.32 11.48
CA ARG A 529 3.22 36.36 12.25
C ARG A 529 2.34 35.26 12.84
N LEU A 530 1.18 35.59 13.40
CA LEU A 530 0.23 34.61 13.92
C LEU A 530 -0.34 33.73 12.81
N ALA A 531 -0.74 34.33 11.68
CA ALA A 531 -1.23 33.59 10.53
C ALA A 531 -0.16 32.64 9.97
N ALA A 532 1.08 33.10 9.82
CA ALA A 532 2.20 32.28 9.40
C ALA A 532 2.54 31.16 10.39
N GLY A 533 2.46 31.45 11.70
CA GLY A 533 2.60 30.44 12.76
C GLY A 533 1.54 29.35 12.67
N ALA A 534 0.27 29.72 12.38
CA ALA A 534 -0.80 28.74 12.17
C ALA A 534 -0.56 27.88 10.91
N VAL A 535 -0.14 28.49 9.79
CA VAL A 535 0.25 27.77 8.56
C VAL A 535 1.42 26.81 8.83
N ALA A 536 2.44 27.27 9.55
CA ALA A 536 3.59 26.45 9.93
C ALA A 536 3.19 25.29 10.85
N ALA A 537 2.26 25.51 11.79
CA ALA A 537 1.74 24.47 12.66
C ALA A 537 1.00 23.37 11.88
N VAL A 538 0.14 23.76 10.94
CA VAL A 538 -0.53 22.78 10.04
C VAL A 538 0.51 22.01 9.23
N GLY A 539 1.51 22.70 8.67
CA GLY A 539 2.59 22.05 7.91
C GLY A 539 3.41 21.09 8.75
N MET A 540 3.76 21.49 9.99
CA MET A 540 4.51 20.63 10.92
C MET A 540 3.71 19.38 11.28
N ILE A 541 2.41 19.53 11.58
CA ILE A 541 1.52 18.40 11.87
C ILE A 541 1.44 17.46 10.66
N ALA A 542 1.28 18.01 9.45
CA ALA A 542 1.22 17.23 8.23
C ALA A 542 2.52 16.44 8.01
N VAL A 543 3.68 17.07 8.16
CA VAL A 543 5.00 16.44 8.01
C VAL A 543 5.26 15.37 9.08
N VAL A 544 4.85 15.63 10.34
CA VAL A 544 5.02 14.66 11.43
C VAL A 544 4.13 13.42 11.20
N ILE A 545 2.87 13.64 10.82
CA ILE A 545 1.95 12.52 10.54
C ILE A 545 2.45 11.70 9.34
N ASP A 546 2.92 12.37 8.29
CA ASP A 546 3.43 11.72 7.08
C ASP A 546 4.71 10.91 7.35
N GLY A 547 5.62 11.49 8.11
CA GLY A 547 6.93 10.89 8.35
C GLY A 547 7.03 9.95 9.54
N ALA A 548 6.08 9.96 10.47
CA ALA A 548 6.16 9.12 11.66
C ALA A 548 6.10 7.62 11.30
N PRO A 549 7.06 6.78 11.76
CA PRO A 549 7.11 5.35 11.41
C PRO A 549 5.86 4.56 11.78
N GLN A 550 5.15 4.99 12.83
CA GLN A 550 3.91 4.38 13.30
C GLN A 550 2.64 4.93 12.61
N ALA A 551 2.79 5.96 11.76
CA ALA A 551 1.69 6.61 11.06
C ALA A 551 1.92 6.58 9.54
N GLY A 552 2.36 7.69 8.93
CA GLY A 552 2.52 7.80 7.47
C GLY A 552 3.65 6.98 6.89
N ALA A 553 4.77 6.90 7.62
CA ALA A 553 5.98 6.16 7.22
C ALA A 553 6.47 6.49 5.79
N ASP A 554 6.21 7.73 5.31
CA ASP A 554 6.57 8.17 3.96
C ASP A 554 7.77 9.12 3.95
N VAL A 555 8.91 8.57 3.56
CA VAL A 555 10.19 9.31 3.43
C VAL A 555 10.12 10.37 2.33
N GLY A 556 9.58 9.99 1.18
CA GLY A 556 9.50 10.87 0.01
C GLY A 556 8.56 12.05 0.26
N GLY A 557 7.51 11.81 1.03
CA GLY A 557 6.53 12.81 1.41
C GLY A 557 7.11 13.94 2.25
N ILE A 558 7.95 13.65 3.24
CA ILE A 558 8.65 14.67 4.05
C ILE A 558 9.43 15.63 3.14
N LEU A 559 10.24 15.06 2.23
CA LEU A 559 11.09 15.83 1.32
C LEU A 559 10.27 16.71 0.37
N ALA A 560 9.09 16.22 -0.03
CA ALA A 560 8.18 16.95 -0.91
C ALA A 560 7.36 18.04 -0.20
N ALA A 561 6.87 17.77 1.01
CA ALA A 561 5.95 18.66 1.73
C ALA A 561 6.65 19.91 2.28
N ILE A 562 7.84 19.77 2.87
CA ILE A 562 8.52 20.88 3.59
C ILE A 562 8.79 22.09 2.69
N PRO A 563 9.35 21.97 1.46
CA PRO A 563 9.55 23.11 0.58
C PRO A 563 8.24 23.84 0.23
N GLY A 564 7.16 23.09 0.02
CA GLY A 564 5.83 23.67 -0.26
C GLY A 564 5.29 24.49 0.90
N PHE A 565 5.30 23.94 2.11
CA PHE A 565 4.89 24.68 3.31
C PHE A 565 5.80 25.88 3.59
N ALA A 566 7.10 25.78 3.34
CA ALA A 566 8.01 26.91 3.47
C ALA A 566 7.64 28.09 2.53
N VAL A 567 7.28 27.80 1.27
CA VAL A 567 6.75 28.81 0.33
C VAL A 567 5.51 29.47 0.91
N LEU A 568 4.57 28.70 1.44
CA LEU A 568 3.31 29.19 1.98
C LEU A 568 3.52 30.05 3.25
N VAL A 569 4.40 29.63 4.15
CA VAL A 569 4.77 30.38 5.37
C VAL A 569 5.45 31.71 5.01
N LEU A 570 6.44 31.68 4.10
CA LEU A 570 7.13 32.89 3.66
C LEU A 570 6.16 33.87 2.98
N GLY A 571 5.26 33.37 2.13
CA GLY A 571 4.21 34.15 1.48
C GLY A 571 3.24 34.78 2.49
N THR A 572 2.83 34.04 3.52
CA THR A 572 1.97 34.56 4.61
C THR A 572 2.67 35.66 5.42
N LEU A 573 3.95 35.51 5.68
CA LEU A 573 4.77 36.58 6.30
C LEU A 573 4.95 37.81 5.43
N GLY A 574 4.67 37.72 4.11
CA GLY A 574 5.00 38.75 3.14
C GLY A 574 6.51 38.86 2.84
N ALA A 575 7.26 37.80 3.15
CA ALA A 575 8.71 37.76 2.92
C ALA A 575 9.04 37.45 1.45
N ARG A 576 10.13 38.03 0.94
CA ARG A 576 10.62 37.66 -0.41
C ARG A 576 11.05 36.20 -0.43
N ILE A 577 10.50 35.44 -1.38
CA ILE A 577 10.92 34.05 -1.64
C ILE A 577 12.20 34.12 -2.46
N THR A 578 13.27 33.53 -1.94
CA THR A 578 14.58 33.47 -2.60
C THR A 578 15.04 32.02 -2.68
N ILE A 579 15.87 31.71 -3.69
CA ILE A 579 16.45 30.36 -3.87
C ILE A 579 17.19 29.93 -2.59
N ALA A 580 17.91 30.85 -1.91
CA ALA A 580 18.61 30.54 -0.67
C ALA A 580 17.66 30.08 0.46
N LYS A 581 16.48 30.70 0.59
CA LYS A 581 15.49 30.28 1.60
C LYS A 581 14.85 28.94 1.24
N LEU A 582 14.61 28.65 -0.04
CA LEU A 582 14.13 27.37 -0.49
C LEU A 582 15.20 26.28 -0.31
N ALA A 583 16.45 26.58 -0.62
CA ALA A 583 17.57 25.68 -0.35
C ALA A 583 17.73 25.39 1.16
N LEU A 584 17.57 26.40 2.02
CA LEU A 584 17.57 26.22 3.46
C LEU A 584 16.40 25.34 3.93
N ALA A 585 15.21 25.50 3.34
CA ALA A 585 14.07 24.66 3.65
C ALA A 585 14.30 23.20 3.18
N ALA A 586 14.88 22.99 2.01
CA ALA A 586 15.25 21.67 1.49
C ALA A 586 16.33 21.03 2.39
N LEU A 587 17.35 21.80 2.80
CA LEU A 587 18.36 21.32 3.76
C LEU A 587 17.74 20.95 5.10
N GLY A 588 16.78 21.74 5.60
CA GLY A 588 16.03 21.45 6.82
C GLY A 588 15.21 20.16 6.68
N ALA A 589 14.59 19.91 5.51
CA ALA A 589 13.90 18.68 5.21
C ALA A 589 14.83 17.47 5.25
N THR A 590 15.99 17.58 4.58
CA THR A 590 17.02 16.53 4.57
C THR A 590 17.58 16.26 5.98
N ALA A 591 17.80 17.30 6.76
CA ALA A 591 18.27 17.17 8.13
C ALA A 591 17.23 16.49 9.04
N LEU A 592 15.95 16.85 8.91
CA LEU A 592 14.86 16.22 9.66
C LEU A 592 14.70 14.74 9.26
N PHE A 593 14.77 14.43 7.97
CA PHE A 593 14.79 13.07 7.47
C PHE A 593 15.98 12.29 8.04
N GLY A 594 17.18 12.84 7.97
CA GLY A 594 18.38 12.23 8.55
C GLY A 594 18.26 11.97 10.04
N LEU A 595 17.61 12.88 10.79
CA LEU A 595 17.33 12.69 12.21
C LEU A 595 16.38 11.50 12.45
N PHE A 596 15.28 11.39 11.72
CA PHE A 596 14.37 10.26 11.83
C PHE A 596 15.07 8.95 11.46
N ALA A 597 15.83 8.93 10.37
CA ALA A 597 16.60 7.77 9.94
C ALA A 597 17.65 7.35 10.98
N PHE A 598 18.36 8.31 11.57
CA PHE A 598 19.31 8.06 12.63
C PHE A 598 18.65 7.51 13.91
N LEU A 599 17.53 8.10 14.35
CA LEU A 599 16.81 7.63 15.54
C LEU A 599 16.25 6.20 15.34
N ASP A 600 15.79 5.88 14.14
CA ASP A 600 15.34 4.53 13.83
C ASP A 600 16.52 3.54 13.70
N TRP A 601 17.68 3.99 13.20
CA TRP A 601 18.89 3.19 13.15
C TRP A 601 19.43 2.79 14.54
N LEU A 602 19.19 3.63 15.57
CA LEU A 602 19.56 3.30 16.95
C LEU A 602 18.76 2.12 17.54
N ARG A 603 17.67 1.72 16.90
CA ARG A 603 16.88 0.54 17.32
C ARG A 603 17.62 -0.75 16.97
N PRO A 604 17.31 -1.86 17.67
CA PRO A 604 17.85 -3.17 17.30
C PRO A 604 17.61 -3.50 15.82
N PRO A 605 18.54 -4.18 15.12
CA PRO A 605 18.43 -4.44 13.67
C PRO A 605 17.10 -5.04 13.23
N GLY A 606 16.56 -6.02 13.96
CA GLY A 606 15.28 -6.67 13.64
C GLY A 606 14.03 -5.80 13.84
N SER A 607 14.15 -4.63 14.50
CA SER A 607 13.05 -3.67 14.73
C SER A 607 13.17 -2.37 13.94
N ARG A 608 14.22 -2.24 13.10
CA ARG A 608 14.40 -1.07 12.22
C ARG A 608 13.37 -1.04 11.12
N THR A 609 12.90 0.16 10.80
CA THR A 609 12.08 0.38 9.62
C THR A 609 12.97 0.69 8.41
N HIS A 610 12.36 0.99 7.27
CA HIS A 610 13.08 1.45 6.07
C HIS A 610 13.95 2.70 6.30
N PHE A 611 13.65 3.51 7.32
CA PHE A 611 14.48 4.68 7.70
C PHE A 611 15.83 4.24 8.25
N GLY A 612 15.82 3.35 9.23
CA GLY A 612 17.04 2.84 9.84
C GLY A 612 17.88 2.00 8.88
N SER A 613 17.23 1.23 8.01
CA SER A 613 17.91 0.50 6.94
C SER A 613 18.60 1.45 5.95
N PHE A 614 17.90 2.50 5.49
CA PHE A 614 18.50 3.51 4.61
C PHE A 614 19.70 4.22 5.26
N PHE A 615 19.64 4.48 6.58
CA PHE A 615 20.78 5.08 7.28
C PHE A 615 21.97 4.10 7.36
N ALA A 616 21.71 2.81 7.53
CA ALA A 616 22.75 1.78 7.46
C ALA A 616 23.37 1.73 6.04
N ASP A 617 22.56 1.76 4.98
CA ASP A 617 23.02 1.80 3.57
C ASP A 617 23.83 3.07 3.29
N LEU A 618 23.51 4.20 3.94
CA LEU A 618 24.30 5.42 3.84
C LEU A 618 25.70 5.24 4.46
N LEU A 619 25.79 4.53 5.57
CA LEU A 619 27.08 4.25 6.23
C LEU A 619 27.90 3.20 5.48
N SER A 620 27.27 2.21 4.80
CA SER A 620 27.97 1.23 3.95
C SER A 620 28.40 1.77 2.59
N GLY A 621 27.85 2.93 2.17
CA GLY A 621 28.10 3.53 0.85
C GLY A 621 27.10 3.13 -0.24
N ASP A 622 26.11 2.29 0.04
CA ASP A 622 25.11 1.78 -0.91
C ASP A 622 23.99 2.76 -1.20
N ALA A 623 23.88 3.85 -0.42
CA ALA A 623 22.80 4.85 -0.56
C ALA A 623 22.72 5.49 -1.96
N LEU A 624 23.84 5.66 -2.65
CA LEU A 624 23.85 6.21 -4.01
C LEU A 624 23.15 5.29 -5.00
N THR A 625 23.34 3.98 -4.88
CA THR A 625 22.66 2.97 -5.71
C THR A 625 21.14 3.04 -5.49
N VAL A 626 20.68 3.19 -4.25
CA VAL A 626 19.26 3.36 -3.93
C VAL A 626 18.70 4.66 -4.56
N ILE A 627 19.45 5.76 -4.50
CA ILE A 627 19.03 7.05 -5.09
C ILE A 627 18.94 6.94 -6.62
N PHE A 628 19.95 6.35 -7.28
CA PHE A 628 19.93 6.18 -8.74
C PHE A 628 18.79 5.28 -9.20
N ARG A 629 18.57 4.14 -8.54
CA ARG A 629 17.43 3.25 -8.82
C ARG A 629 16.08 3.95 -8.69
N LYS A 630 15.89 4.78 -7.65
CA LYS A 630 14.65 5.56 -7.49
C LYS A 630 14.50 6.63 -8.57
N ALA A 631 15.57 7.30 -8.95
CA ALA A 631 15.54 8.28 -10.04
C ALA A 631 15.19 7.61 -11.38
N GLU A 632 15.77 6.47 -11.68
CA GLU A 632 15.46 5.66 -12.87
C GLU A 632 14.00 5.21 -12.87
N ALA A 633 13.50 4.66 -11.75
CA ALA A 633 12.10 4.29 -11.60
C ALA A 633 11.16 5.48 -11.85
N SER A 634 11.48 6.67 -11.29
CA SER A 634 10.68 7.89 -11.48
C SER A 634 10.68 8.36 -12.93
N LEU A 635 11.82 8.34 -13.61
CA LEU A 635 11.93 8.69 -15.03
C LEU A 635 11.22 7.66 -15.91
N GLY A 636 11.33 6.37 -15.60
CA GLY A 636 10.64 5.29 -16.32
C GLY A 636 9.11 5.42 -16.28
N THR A 637 8.55 6.15 -15.30
CA THR A 637 7.10 6.44 -15.28
C THR A 637 6.65 7.33 -16.45
N LEU A 638 7.54 8.15 -17.02
CA LEU A 638 7.24 9.00 -18.18
C LEU A 638 7.04 8.14 -19.45
N GLU A 639 7.79 7.06 -19.59
CA GLU A 639 7.66 6.10 -20.70
C GLU A 639 6.47 5.19 -20.50
N ARG A 640 6.25 4.68 -19.28
CA ARG A 640 5.12 3.81 -18.94
C ARG A 640 3.77 4.51 -19.06
N TRP A 641 3.72 5.83 -18.77
CA TRP A 641 2.51 6.65 -18.79
C TRP A 641 2.67 7.88 -19.68
N PRO A 642 2.87 7.75 -21.00
CA PRO A 642 3.26 8.85 -21.87
C PRO A 642 2.23 9.99 -21.92
N ILE A 643 0.94 9.69 -21.77
CA ILE A 643 -0.11 10.71 -21.72
C ILE A 643 0.12 11.65 -20.52
N TYR A 644 0.38 11.09 -19.33
CA TYR A 644 0.67 11.90 -18.13
C TYR A 644 2.02 12.59 -18.23
N GLY A 645 3.02 11.95 -18.87
CA GLY A 645 4.34 12.52 -19.14
C GLY A 645 4.28 13.83 -19.92
N TRP A 646 3.28 14.03 -20.78
CA TRP A 646 3.06 15.28 -21.52
C TRP A 646 2.02 16.19 -20.84
N LEU A 647 0.89 15.68 -20.37
CA LEU A 647 -0.20 16.49 -19.82
C LEU A 647 0.19 17.20 -18.53
N VAL A 648 0.94 16.55 -17.64
CA VAL A 648 1.32 17.15 -16.35
C VAL A 648 2.27 18.33 -16.53
N PRO A 649 3.40 18.24 -17.25
CA PRO A 649 4.25 19.42 -17.53
C PRO A 649 3.49 20.53 -18.25
N LEU A 650 2.62 20.22 -19.22
CA LEU A 650 1.80 21.21 -19.90
C LEU A 650 0.84 21.91 -18.92
N ALA A 651 0.19 21.18 -18.02
CA ALA A 651 -0.66 21.75 -16.99
C ALA A 651 0.13 22.67 -16.04
N TYR A 652 1.34 22.27 -15.64
CA TYR A 652 2.24 23.11 -14.85
C TYR A 652 2.57 24.43 -15.56
N LEU A 653 2.96 24.37 -16.83
CA LEU A 653 3.26 25.56 -17.63
C LEU A 653 2.03 26.46 -17.76
N LEU A 654 0.85 25.89 -18.02
CA LEU A 654 -0.41 26.63 -18.10
C LEU A 654 -0.75 27.31 -16.77
N ILE A 655 -0.64 26.61 -15.65
CA ILE A 655 -0.90 27.17 -14.32
C ILE A 655 0.10 28.29 -14.03
N LEU A 656 1.39 28.10 -14.30
CA LEU A 656 2.42 29.14 -14.15
C LEU A 656 2.12 30.38 -15.00
N TRP A 657 1.62 30.18 -16.23
CA TRP A 657 1.21 31.27 -17.09
C TRP A 657 -0.02 32.02 -16.53
N LEU A 658 -1.00 31.30 -15.98
CA LEU A 658 -2.22 31.89 -15.42
C LEU A 658 -1.97 32.71 -14.14
N ILE A 659 -0.98 32.35 -13.32
CA ILE A 659 -0.66 33.04 -12.06
C ILE A 659 0.33 34.20 -12.21
N ARG A 660 0.69 34.60 -13.45
CA ARG A 660 1.63 35.73 -13.68
C ARG A 660 1.12 37.02 -13.02
N PRO A 661 2.05 37.87 -12.49
CA PRO A 661 1.67 39.10 -11.81
C PRO A 661 0.94 40.10 -12.70
N ASP A 662 1.34 40.16 -13.97
CA ASP A 662 0.95 41.22 -14.92
C ASP A 662 -0.33 40.86 -15.73
N GLY A 663 -0.96 39.73 -15.46
CA GLY A 663 -2.13 39.26 -16.18
C GLY A 663 -3.44 39.78 -15.58
N GLU A 664 -4.24 40.51 -16.37
CA GLU A 664 -5.65 40.78 -16.05
C GLU A 664 -6.51 39.55 -16.39
N ASN A 665 -6.49 38.54 -15.54
CA ASN A 665 -7.26 37.30 -15.75
C ASN A 665 -8.11 36.93 -14.51
N ALA A 666 -8.89 35.86 -14.62
CA ALA A 666 -9.75 35.40 -13.53
C ALA A 666 -8.97 35.06 -12.25
N VAL A 667 -7.72 34.62 -12.37
CA VAL A 667 -6.84 34.31 -11.24
C VAL A 667 -6.40 35.56 -10.50
N SER A 668 -6.19 36.68 -11.19
CA SER A 668 -5.84 37.97 -10.59
C SER A 668 -6.91 38.45 -9.62
N ARG A 669 -8.19 38.31 -9.99
CA ARG A 669 -9.32 38.61 -9.08
C ARG A 669 -9.35 37.68 -7.89
N THR A 670 -9.04 36.40 -8.08
CA THR A 670 -8.95 35.44 -6.96
C THR A 670 -7.87 35.86 -5.97
N VAL A 671 -6.71 36.32 -6.43
CA VAL A 671 -5.63 36.83 -5.57
C VAL A 671 -6.06 38.07 -4.78
N GLN A 672 -6.93 38.91 -5.34
CA GLN A 672 -7.52 40.06 -4.60
C GLN A 672 -8.41 39.64 -3.43
N HIS A 673 -9.19 38.56 -3.58
CA HIS A 673 -10.08 38.01 -2.56
C HIS A 673 -9.42 36.96 -1.65
N TRP A 674 -8.33 36.37 -2.10
CA TRP A 674 -7.51 35.39 -1.39
C TRP A 674 -6.02 35.66 -1.65
N SER A 675 -5.44 36.54 -0.86
CA SER A 675 -4.08 37.02 -1.05
C SER A 675 -3.01 35.91 -1.02
N LEU A 676 -3.29 34.82 -0.29
CA LEU A 676 -2.39 33.65 -0.20
C LEU A 676 -2.53 32.70 -1.38
N PHE A 677 -3.50 32.88 -2.28
CA PHE A 677 -3.79 31.94 -3.38
C PHE A 677 -2.59 31.72 -4.30
N ARG A 678 -1.85 32.78 -4.67
CA ARG A 678 -0.66 32.66 -5.52
C ARG A 678 0.44 31.84 -4.84
N TYR A 679 0.66 32.04 -3.55
CA TYR A 679 1.66 31.28 -2.77
C TYR A 679 1.23 29.84 -2.58
N LEU A 680 -0.07 29.57 -2.42
CA LEU A 680 -0.63 28.21 -2.39
C LEU A 680 -0.34 27.46 -3.70
N VAL A 681 -0.59 28.10 -4.85
CA VAL A 681 -0.33 27.48 -6.16
C VAL A 681 1.17 27.18 -6.32
N TRP A 682 2.06 28.14 -6.00
CA TRP A 682 3.49 27.89 -6.01
C TRP A 682 3.90 26.75 -5.06
N ALA A 683 3.33 26.71 -3.86
CA ALA A 683 3.59 25.66 -2.88
C ALA A 683 3.16 24.28 -3.43
N ALA A 684 1.97 24.19 -4.00
CA ALA A 684 1.46 22.94 -4.59
C ALA A 684 2.30 22.44 -5.77
N LEU A 685 2.68 23.34 -6.70
CA LEU A 685 3.54 22.98 -7.83
C LEU A 685 4.94 22.53 -7.37
N LEU A 686 5.52 23.21 -6.39
CA LEU A 686 6.82 22.84 -5.83
C LEU A 686 6.75 21.49 -5.10
N THR A 687 5.71 21.26 -4.31
CA THR A 687 5.48 19.96 -3.64
C THR A 687 5.34 18.84 -4.66
N GLY A 688 4.58 19.04 -5.75
CA GLY A 688 4.44 18.03 -6.80
C GLY A 688 5.75 17.74 -7.54
N ALA A 689 6.55 18.79 -7.86
CA ALA A 689 7.85 18.62 -8.49
C ALA A 689 8.85 17.91 -7.55
N ALA A 690 8.85 18.25 -6.26
CA ALA A 690 9.69 17.58 -5.27
C ALA A 690 9.24 16.13 -5.06
N GLY A 691 7.91 15.86 -5.06
CA GLY A 691 7.35 14.51 -4.98
C GLY A 691 7.70 13.66 -6.20
N PHE A 692 7.73 14.21 -7.40
CA PHE A 692 8.23 13.52 -8.59
C PHE A 692 9.70 13.08 -8.42
N ALA A 693 10.53 13.93 -7.83
CA ALA A 693 11.96 13.65 -7.67
C ALA A 693 12.25 12.70 -6.47
N ALA A 694 11.46 12.76 -5.41
CA ALA A 694 11.73 12.02 -4.18
C ALA A 694 11.00 10.66 -4.08
N ASN A 695 10.00 10.43 -4.95
CA ASN A 695 9.10 9.28 -4.85
C ASN A 695 9.23 8.37 -6.07
N ASP A 696 9.17 7.06 -5.88
CA ASP A 696 9.29 6.03 -6.93
C ASP A 696 8.10 5.99 -7.91
N SER A 697 6.98 6.61 -7.56
CA SER A 697 5.82 6.75 -8.46
C SER A 697 5.94 7.90 -9.48
N GLY A 698 7.01 8.68 -9.44
CA GLY A 698 7.35 9.69 -10.43
C GLY A 698 6.19 10.61 -10.82
N ILE A 699 5.78 10.61 -12.10
CA ILE A 699 4.77 11.52 -12.66
C ILE A 699 3.37 11.38 -12.06
N ILE A 700 3.07 10.26 -11.40
CA ILE A 700 1.76 10.01 -10.79
C ILE A 700 1.53 10.95 -9.60
N VAL A 701 2.55 11.27 -8.80
CA VAL A 701 2.43 12.17 -7.65
C VAL A 701 1.95 13.57 -8.06
N PRO A 702 2.61 14.31 -8.98
CA PRO A 702 2.10 15.59 -9.43
C PRO A 702 0.76 15.50 -10.18
N ALA A 703 0.47 14.39 -10.89
CA ALA A 703 -0.83 14.20 -11.54
C ALA A 703 -1.97 14.14 -10.52
N LEU A 704 -1.80 13.36 -9.45
CA LEU A 704 -2.80 13.24 -8.37
C LEU A 704 -2.97 14.53 -7.57
N LEU A 705 -1.87 15.24 -7.32
CA LEU A 705 -1.91 16.55 -6.69
C LEU A 705 -2.75 17.54 -7.51
N LEU A 706 -2.61 17.52 -8.85
CA LEU A 706 -3.45 18.31 -9.75
C LEU A 706 -4.91 17.84 -9.75
N THR A 707 -5.18 16.55 -9.62
CA THR A 707 -6.53 15.98 -9.60
C THR A 707 -7.40 16.56 -8.47
N VAL A 708 -6.81 16.89 -7.33
CA VAL A 708 -7.48 17.54 -6.20
C VAL A 708 -7.29 19.06 -6.20
N GLY A 709 -6.07 19.51 -6.46
CA GLY A 709 -5.69 20.93 -6.38
C GLY A 709 -6.37 21.80 -7.44
N VAL A 710 -6.50 21.31 -8.67
CA VAL A 710 -7.14 22.06 -9.76
C VAL A 710 -8.63 22.30 -9.48
N PRO A 711 -9.46 21.29 -9.13
CA PRO A 711 -10.85 21.55 -8.78
C PRO A 711 -11.01 22.50 -7.59
N LEU A 712 -10.21 22.37 -6.54
CA LEU A 712 -10.24 23.30 -5.39
C LEU A 712 -9.89 24.73 -5.81
N GLY A 713 -8.87 24.89 -6.67
CA GLY A 713 -8.52 26.19 -7.26
C GLY A 713 -9.62 26.76 -8.13
N MET A 714 -10.26 25.94 -8.98
CA MET A 714 -11.39 26.37 -9.82
C MET A 714 -12.61 26.79 -9.00
N ALA A 715 -12.89 26.08 -7.91
CA ALA A 715 -13.97 26.49 -6.99
C ALA A 715 -13.71 27.86 -6.38
N ALA A 716 -12.45 28.17 -6.01
CA ALA A 716 -12.04 29.48 -5.52
C ALA A 716 -12.15 30.57 -6.60
N VAL A 717 -11.70 30.27 -7.83
CA VAL A 717 -11.78 31.18 -8.97
C VAL A 717 -13.25 31.50 -9.28
N ALA A 718 -14.12 30.51 -9.38
CA ALA A 718 -15.53 30.69 -9.65
C ALA A 718 -16.25 31.55 -8.57
N ALA A 719 -15.89 31.30 -7.29
CA ALA A 719 -16.44 32.09 -6.17
C ALA A 719 -16.03 33.57 -6.24
N SER A 720 -14.76 33.83 -6.59
CA SER A 720 -14.21 35.19 -6.66
C SER A 720 -14.79 36.04 -7.82
N GLN A 721 -15.13 35.39 -8.95
CA GLN A 721 -15.75 36.09 -10.09
C GLN A 721 -17.20 36.55 -9.79
N GLY A 722 -17.90 35.86 -8.90
CA GLY A 722 -19.27 36.22 -8.46
C GLY A 722 -19.31 37.24 -7.32
N ALA A 723 -18.16 37.61 -6.74
CA ALA A 723 -18.08 38.59 -5.65
C ALA A 723 -18.05 40.02 -6.19
N THR A 724 -18.55 40.97 -5.41
CA THR A 724 -18.43 42.41 -5.72
C THR A 724 -16.97 42.81 -5.80
N PRO A 725 -16.60 43.67 -6.78
CA PRO A 725 -15.22 44.15 -6.88
C PRO A 725 -14.75 44.77 -5.56
N VAL A 726 -13.55 44.42 -5.13
CA VAL A 726 -12.92 45.10 -3.99
C VAL A 726 -12.51 46.47 -4.46
N PRO A 727 -12.97 47.60 -3.83
CA PRO A 727 -12.60 48.95 -4.23
C PRO A 727 -11.06 49.09 -4.28
N SER A 728 -10.56 49.74 -5.32
CA SER A 728 -9.15 50.05 -5.47
C SER A 728 -8.64 50.92 -4.31
N PRO A 729 -7.33 50.95 -4.01
CA PRO A 729 -6.79 51.85 -2.99
C PRO A 729 -7.22 53.31 -3.18
N ALA A 730 -7.31 53.80 -4.42
CA ALA A 730 -7.75 55.12 -4.75
C ALA A 730 -9.26 55.37 -4.49
N GLU A 731 -10.10 54.34 -4.77
CA GLU A 731 -11.55 54.41 -4.46
C GLU A 731 -11.81 54.32 -2.94
N ARG A 732 -10.98 53.62 -2.19
CA ARG A 732 -11.06 53.57 -0.72
C ARG A 732 -10.68 54.89 -0.08
N GLU A 733 -9.76 55.64 -0.67
CA GLU A 733 -9.38 57.00 -0.23
C GLU A 733 -10.49 57.99 -0.49
N LEU A 734 -11.24 57.82 -1.59
CA LEU A 734 -12.43 58.64 -1.95
C LEU A 734 -13.68 58.32 -1.10
N LEU A 735 -13.77 57.10 -0.55
CA LEU A 735 -14.89 56.64 0.28
C LEU A 735 -14.63 56.82 1.78
N SER A 736 -13.41 57.27 2.18
CA SER A 736 -13.14 57.65 3.57
C SER A 736 -13.84 58.98 3.86
N PRO A 737 -14.69 59.11 4.90
CA PRO A 737 -15.24 60.39 5.29
C PRO A 737 -14.09 61.35 5.59
N SER A 738 -14.11 62.52 4.94
CA SER A 738 -13.21 63.62 5.27
C SER A 738 -13.34 63.96 6.76
N PRO A 739 -12.22 64.21 7.49
CA PRO A 739 -12.22 64.48 8.93
C PRO A 739 -13.07 65.67 9.33
#